data_4ec615ec1e7540190b8ce1778cbc0731
#
_entry.id   4ec615ec1e7540190b8ce1778cbc0731
#
_cell.length_a   1.000
_cell.length_b   1.000
_cell.length_c   1.000
_cell.angle_alpha   90.00
_cell.angle_beta   90.00
_cell.angle_gamma   90.00
#
_symmetry.space_group_name_H-M   'P 1'
#
loop_
_entity.id
_entity.type
_entity.pdbx_description
1 polymer ?
#
loop_
_entity_poly.entity_id
_entity_poly.type
_entity_poly.pdbx_seq_one_letter_code
_entity_poly.pdbx_strand_id
1 'polypeptide(L)'
;MLPSQAPEATKLIVGTRSAWLAARLTVEFNNQSWVVYGYTDASKLGESRKFAAMTLKDRRQHQRDAAKKLLPGLKGALDIAAGRIQAFLAVADAEGLLHLAGDLSEHLADGVNLVHLPDILESALASLRVEKARETMGTAIRQAVRLEDYPESFRAHTRKRRLIAVLGPTNSGKTYDAFKRLAKAESGVYLGPLRLLALEAFNRLNDEFKVPTSLLTGEDRRDVARSKVTASTIEMLNPDRQVDVAVIDEIQMLLDPDRGWAWTQAVVGANASEVWLLGALSAEAAVRALASRLGLELEVHYKERKHPLTVAQNALAGDPIAALRQARKGDAWVVFSRRNALTLRDDFLARGMSVACVYGMLSPEVREREAQRFADGDADILVATDAIGMGLNLPIQRVVFTAVTKFNGEEVQRLEVPMLQQIGGRAGRYGHQPSSKGKQAKDGIVVGLTPDEHRVVVELMQAQQTPLPARGFLIAPSQAYLERLSKLASTERLEALLAAYEQHADQGDGFFRAHVPQEMLDRASMLDAMQNLTLQTKHLLAMVPLSSQHEVLGATWTDWVRKVNRDVPVGLEFLRGHPENAALDKAEMAVQQLWAYLWLSYRLPDSFPMAEDARELLEPWVEAVDLHLRGHARQGAARTAGKAAWYRPAPVRRRF
;
A
#
# COMPACT_ATOMS: atom_id res chain seq x y z
N MET A 1 16.85 40.01 26.00
CA MET A 1 17.72 39.16 25.17
C MET A 1 18.82 38.64 26.07
N LEU A 2 18.95 37.33 26.13
CA LEU A 2 20.04 36.62 26.81
C LEU A 2 21.32 36.80 25.99
N PRO A 3 22.51 36.84 26.62
CA PRO A 3 23.77 36.99 25.89
C PRO A 3 24.09 35.70 25.11
N SER A 4 24.57 35.88 23.89
CA SER A 4 24.87 34.78 22.95
C SER A 4 26.19 34.03 23.22
N GLN A 5 26.89 34.28 24.29
CA GLN A 5 28.12 33.57 24.69
C GLN A 5 28.23 33.47 26.19
N ALA A 6 28.50 32.26 26.70
CA ALA A 6 28.72 32.00 28.11
C ALA A 6 30.05 32.65 28.60
N PRO A 7 30.05 33.44 29.65
CA PRO A 7 31.30 33.99 30.20
C PRO A 7 32.09 32.96 30.98
N GLU A 8 33.40 32.96 30.83
CA GLU A 8 34.31 32.09 31.60
C GLU A 8 34.36 32.42 33.10
N ALA A 9 33.82 33.59 33.51
CA ALA A 9 33.78 34.04 34.89
C ALA A 9 32.47 34.77 35.19
N THR A 10 32.14 34.95 36.48
CA THR A 10 30.96 35.70 36.91
C THR A 10 30.97 37.12 36.35
N LYS A 11 29.94 37.47 35.58
CA LYS A 11 29.86 38.75 34.86
C LYS A 11 28.51 39.42 35.06
N LEU A 12 28.51 40.72 35.29
CA LEU A 12 27.31 41.55 35.27
C LEU A 12 26.99 41.96 33.82
N ILE A 13 25.79 41.62 33.35
CA ILE A 13 25.31 41.93 32.01
C ILE A 13 24.18 42.94 32.16
N VAL A 14 24.37 44.14 31.62
CA VAL A 14 23.41 45.23 31.73
C VAL A 14 22.82 45.55 30.37
N GLY A 15 21.50 45.32 30.22
CA GLY A 15 20.72 45.74 29.07
C GLY A 15 20.00 47.06 29.31
N THR A 16 19.26 47.55 28.33
CA THR A 16 18.53 48.83 28.41
C THR A 16 17.41 48.84 29.45
N ARG A 17 16.84 47.69 29.79
CA ARG A 17 15.71 47.53 30.72
C ARG A 17 15.90 46.45 31.77
N SER A 18 16.98 45.67 31.73
CA SER A 18 17.24 44.56 32.62
C SER A 18 18.72 44.42 32.90
N ALA A 19 19.08 43.99 34.11
CA ALA A 19 20.43 43.64 34.48
C ALA A 19 20.43 42.17 34.97
N TRP A 20 21.41 41.40 34.53
CA TRP A 20 21.56 39.99 34.85
C TRP A 20 22.95 39.75 35.44
N LEU A 21 23.02 39.00 36.51
CA LEU A 21 24.27 38.49 37.02
C LEU A 21 24.40 37.05 36.54
N ALA A 22 25.41 36.76 35.74
CA ALA A 22 25.62 35.51 35.07
C ALA A 22 26.94 34.84 35.52
N ALA A 23 26.92 33.55 35.69
CA ALA A 23 28.10 32.76 36.02
C ALA A 23 28.02 31.35 35.40
N ARG A 24 29.21 30.82 35.14
CA ARG A 24 29.37 29.40 34.71
C ARG A 24 29.51 28.54 35.95
N LEU A 25 28.77 27.44 36.00
CA LEU A 25 28.85 26.38 36.98
C LEU A 25 29.25 25.09 36.27
N THR A 26 30.21 24.36 36.82
CA THR A 26 30.56 23.04 36.33
C THR A 26 30.21 22.01 37.42
N VAL A 27 29.42 21.03 37.07
CA VAL A 27 29.03 19.92 37.95
C VAL A 27 29.66 18.64 37.42
N GLU A 28 30.51 18.02 38.21
CA GLU A 28 31.13 16.73 37.87
C GLU A 28 30.25 15.60 38.39
N PHE A 29 29.90 14.64 37.47
CA PHE A 29 29.12 13.46 37.83
C PHE A 29 29.54 12.26 36.97
N ASN A 30 29.88 11.12 37.55
CA ASN A 30 30.26 9.89 36.86
C ASN A 30 31.32 10.09 35.75
N ASN A 31 32.39 10.86 36.03
CA ASN A 31 33.44 11.25 35.08
C ASN A 31 32.99 12.07 33.88
N GLN A 32 31.78 12.63 33.94
CA GLN A 32 31.25 13.59 32.96
C GLN A 32 31.14 14.96 33.59
N SER A 33 31.48 16.01 32.83
CA SER A 33 31.42 17.38 33.25
C SER A 33 30.17 18.05 32.67
N TRP A 34 29.24 18.43 33.53
CA TRP A 34 28.02 19.16 33.16
C TRP A 34 28.23 20.64 33.32
N VAL A 35 28.22 21.38 32.23
CA VAL A 35 28.38 22.82 32.23
C VAL A 35 27.02 23.50 32.27
N VAL A 36 26.80 24.35 33.28
CA VAL A 36 25.57 25.12 33.41
C VAL A 36 25.92 26.60 33.37
N TYR A 37 25.28 27.33 32.50
CA TYR A 37 25.34 28.75 32.45
C TYR A 37 24.13 29.33 33.17
N GLY A 38 24.34 29.78 34.43
CA GLY A 38 23.27 30.30 35.28
C GLY A 38 23.23 31.82 35.33
N TYR A 39 22.07 32.40 35.31
CA TYR A 39 21.87 33.83 35.50
C TYR A 39 20.74 34.06 36.50
N THR A 40 20.84 35.21 37.21
CA THR A 40 19.79 35.70 38.12
C THR A 40 19.49 37.19 37.82
N ASP A 41 18.23 37.55 38.04
CA ASP A 41 17.79 38.92 37.79
C ASP A 41 18.44 39.91 38.80
N ALA A 42 19.15 40.85 38.26
CA ALA A 42 19.79 41.95 39.00
C ALA A 42 19.13 43.32 38.72
N SER A 43 17.95 43.33 38.11
CA SER A 43 17.27 44.56 37.66
C SER A 43 16.96 45.53 38.79
N LYS A 44 16.74 45.04 40.02
CA LYS A 44 16.52 45.85 41.21
C LYS A 44 17.73 46.70 41.63
N LEU A 45 18.90 46.45 41.05
CA LEU A 45 20.12 47.24 41.30
C LEU A 45 20.07 48.65 40.73
N GLY A 46 19.09 49.02 39.93
CA GLY A 46 19.00 50.27 39.21
C GLY A 46 17.83 51.21 39.57
N GLU A 47 16.93 50.77 40.47
CA GLU A 47 15.64 51.46 40.68
C GLU A 47 15.70 52.73 41.63
N SER A 48 16.86 53.23 42.03
CA SER A 48 16.87 54.47 42.77
C SER A 48 16.68 55.65 41.80
N ARG A 49 15.79 56.60 42.15
CA ARG A 49 15.63 57.90 41.41
C ARG A 49 16.96 58.60 41.15
N LYS A 50 18.01 58.41 41.99
CA LYS A 50 19.36 58.86 41.80
C LYS A 50 20.12 58.27 40.65
N PHE A 51 19.78 57.00 40.24
CA PHE A 51 20.44 56.27 39.14
C PHE A 51 20.17 56.95 37.79
N ALA A 52 18.97 57.43 37.57
CA ALA A 52 18.59 58.09 36.32
C ALA A 52 19.37 59.42 36.07
N ALA A 53 19.85 60.07 37.13
CA ALA A 53 20.60 61.33 37.07
C ALA A 53 22.13 61.15 36.99
N MET A 54 22.65 59.87 37.06
CA MET A 54 24.09 59.61 37.03
C MET A 54 24.65 59.60 35.61
N THR A 55 25.92 59.99 35.46
CA THR A 55 26.64 59.80 34.20
C THR A 55 26.81 58.35 33.88
N LEU A 56 27.06 58.01 32.62
CA LEU A 56 27.29 56.60 32.17
C LEU A 56 28.44 55.91 32.92
N LYS A 57 29.47 56.73 33.30
CA LYS A 57 30.64 56.25 34.05
C LYS A 57 30.25 55.92 35.51
N ASP A 58 29.49 56.79 36.13
CA ASP A 58 29.05 56.59 37.50
C ASP A 58 28.03 55.50 37.63
N ARG A 59 27.12 55.32 36.62
CA ARG A 59 26.21 54.21 36.55
C ARG A 59 26.95 52.86 36.49
N ARG A 60 27.98 52.76 35.64
CA ARG A 60 28.80 51.54 35.53
C ARG A 60 29.54 51.23 36.84
N GLN A 61 30.04 52.28 37.54
CA GLN A 61 30.71 52.08 38.81
C GLN A 61 29.71 51.65 39.90
N HIS A 62 28.57 52.35 40.01
CA HIS A 62 27.52 52.00 40.95
C HIS A 62 26.99 50.57 40.73
N GLN A 63 26.81 50.13 39.47
CA GLN A 63 26.45 48.78 39.13
C GLN A 63 27.52 47.77 39.53
N ARG A 64 28.81 48.04 39.34
CA ARG A 64 29.91 47.20 39.80
C ARG A 64 29.93 47.02 41.32
N ASP A 65 29.69 48.11 42.04
CA ASP A 65 29.71 48.08 43.52
C ASP A 65 28.46 47.40 44.08
N ALA A 66 27.34 47.55 43.42
CA ALA A 66 26.13 46.79 43.72
C ALA A 66 26.25 45.30 43.38
N ALA A 67 26.90 44.98 42.25
CA ALA A 67 27.20 43.57 41.87
C ALA A 67 28.11 42.89 42.90
N LYS A 68 29.13 43.62 43.42
CA LYS A 68 29.98 43.09 44.51
C LYS A 68 29.21 42.74 45.77
N LYS A 69 28.14 43.50 46.11
CA LYS A 69 27.27 43.20 47.25
C LYS A 69 26.35 41.98 47.01
N LEU A 70 26.02 41.69 45.77
CA LEU A 70 25.19 40.53 45.42
C LEU A 70 25.99 39.23 45.16
N LEU A 71 27.31 39.37 44.94
CA LEU A 71 28.18 38.21 44.70
C LEU A 71 28.07 37.10 45.76
N PRO A 72 28.01 37.37 47.07
CA PRO A 72 27.85 36.33 48.07
C PRO A 72 26.51 35.58 47.92
N GLY A 73 25.42 36.31 47.65
CA GLY A 73 24.09 35.72 47.44
C GLY A 73 24.05 34.88 46.16
N LEU A 74 24.70 35.33 45.09
CA LEU A 74 24.82 34.52 43.86
C LEU A 74 25.64 33.28 44.08
N LYS A 75 26.72 33.34 44.82
CA LYS A 75 27.55 32.18 45.15
C LYS A 75 26.73 31.12 45.89
N GLY A 76 25.96 31.53 46.90
CA GLY A 76 25.04 30.65 47.60
C GLY A 76 23.95 30.06 46.67
N ALA A 77 23.43 30.85 45.74
CA ALA A 77 22.44 30.36 44.76
C ALA A 77 23.05 29.32 43.78
N LEU A 78 24.33 29.54 43.38
CA LEU A 78 25.06 28.59 42.54
C LEU A 78 25.37 27.29 43.27
N ASP A 79 25.74 27.36 44.58
CA ASP A 79 25.98 26.15 45.38
C ASP A 79 24.68 25.34 45.55
N ILE A 80 23.54 26.00 45.74
CA ILE A 80 22.22 25.35 45.77
C ILE A 80 21.89 24.73 44.40
N ALA A 81 22.16 25.46 43.32
CA ALA A 81 21.93 24.94 41.96
C ALA A 81 22.79 23.72 41.65
N ALA A 82 24.07 23.72 42.07
CA ALA A 82 24.96 22.58 41.96
C ALA A 82 24.39 21.35 42.68
N GLY A 83 23.94 21.50 43.92
CA GLY A 83 23.33 20.44 44.69
C GLY A 83 22.05 19.87 44.05
N ARG A 84 21.21 20.71 43.47
CA ARG A 84 20.01 20.28 42.74
C ARG A 84 20.32 19.52 41.47
N ILE A 85 21.31 20.00 40.70
CA ILE A 85 21.76 19.30 39.50
C ILE A 85 22.37 17.95 39.85
N GLN A 86 23.20 17.86 40.89
CA GLN A 86 23.73 16.60 41.37
C GLN A 86 22.64 15.62 41.82
N ALA A 87 21.63 16.10 42.54
CA ALA A 87 20.48 15.29 42.94
C ALA A 87 19.67 14.78 41.74
N PHE A 88 19.44 15.65 40.73
CA PHE A 88 18.82 15.28 39.48
C PHE A 88 19.63 14.19 38.73
N LEU A 89 20.94 14.41 38.58
CA LEU A 89 21.83 13.44 37.90
C LEU A 89 21.86 12.08 38.64
N ALA A 90 21.87 12.09 39.98
CA ALA A 90 21.82 10.88 40.77
C ALA A 90 20.51 10.10 40.57
N VAL A 91 19.36 10.79 40.49
CA VAL A 91 18.06 10.17 40.19
C VAL A 91 18.04 9.66 38.75
N ALA A 92 18.52 10.47 37.80
CA ALA A 92 18.56 10.09 36.39
C ALA A 92 19.48 8.87 36.14
N ASP A 93 20.60 8.78 36.87
CA ASP A 93 21.51 7.63 36.81
C ASP A 93 20.87 6.38 37.40
N ALA A 94 20.32 6.49 38.59
CA ALA A 94 19.63 5.38 39.26
C ALA A 94 18.44 4.81 38.44
N GLU A 95 17.76 5.68 37.70
CA GLU A 95 16.67 5.30 36.78
C GLU A 95 17.19 4.93 35.38
N GLY A 96 18.51 5.06 35.10
CA GLY A 96 19.12 4.77 33.80
C GLY A 96 18.65 5.72 32.68
N LEU A 97 18.50 7.03 32.99
CA LEU A 97 18.02 8.06 32.06
C LEU A 97 19.14 8.95 31.51
N LEU A 98 20.37 8.83 32.02
CA LEU A 98 21.48 9.73 31.67
C LEU A 98 21.81 9.77 30.17
N HIS A 99 21.68 8.65 29.49
CA HIS A 99 21.95 8.56 28.05
C HIS A 99 20.95 9.35 27.19
N LEU A 100 19.78 9.68 27.74
CA LEU A 100 18.72 10.48 27.08
C LEU A 100 18.83 11.96 27.40
N ALA A 101 19.71 12.36 28.33
CA ALA A 101 19.77 13.72 28.85
C ALA A 101 20.65 14.69 28.01
N GLY A 102 21.02 14.34 26.77
CA GLY A 102 21.88 15.17 25.91
C GLY A 102 21.33 16.56 25.66
N ASP A 103 20.07 16.65 25.24
CA ASP A 103 19.39 17.92 24.97
C ASP A 103 19.30 18.82 26.21
N LEU A 104 19.09 18.22 27.39
CA LEU A 104 19.09 18.98 28.65
C LEU A 104 20.50 19.55 28.95
N SER A 105 21.55 18.76 28.69
CA SER A 105 22.93 19.24 28.87
C SER A 105 23.23 20.46 28.01
N GLU A 106 22.80 20.45 26.75
CA GLU A 106 22.92 21.57 25.83
C GLU A 106 22.10 22.79 26.31
N HIS A 107 20.85 22.57 26.71
CA HIS A 107 19.98 23.62 27.24
C HIS A 107 20.55 24.28 28.50
N LEU A 108 21.13 23.51 29.41
CA LEU A 108 21.79 24.05 30.60
C LEU A 108 23.06 24.83 30.25
N ALA A 109 23.78 24.45 29.22
CA ALA A 109 24.98 25.14 28.73
C ALA A 109 24.63 26.43 27.98
N ASP A 110 23.45 26.52 27.34
CA ASP A 110 22.97 27.75 26.68
C ASP A 110 22.57 28.86 27.66
N GLY A 111 22.20 28.49 28.88
CA GLY A 111 21.93 29.42 29.96
C GLY A 111 20.51 29.36 30.51
N VAL A 112 20.41 29.26 31.83
CA VAL A 112 19.15 29.12 32.54
C VAL A 112 19.02 30.17 33.66
N ASN A 113 17.80 30.63 33.91
CA ASN A 113 17.51 31.42 35.10
C ASN A 113 17.46 30.51 36.32
N LEU A 114 18.39 30.74 37.28
CA LEU A 114 18.52 29.89 38.47
C LEU A 114 17.24 29.78 39.31
N VAL A 115 16.34 30.80 39.22
CA VAL A 115 15.04 30.75 39.92
C VAL A 115 14.14 29.65 39.35
N HIS A 116 14.20 29.43 38.05
CA HIS A 116 13.37 28.40 37.34
C HIS A 116 14.05 27.06 37.20
N LEU A 117 15.31 26.92 37.63
CA LEU A 117 16.06 25.69 37.51
C LEU A 117 15.34 24.44 38.11
N PRO A 118 14.68 24.54 39.29
CA PRO A 118 13.93 23.40 39.81
C PRO A 118 12.83 22.89 38.89
N ASP A 119 12.03 23.81 38.35
CA ASP A 119 10.91 23.47 37.44
C ASP A 119 11.42 22.87 36.14
N ILE A 120 12.57 23.40 35.64
CA ILE A 120 13.25 22.85 34.44
C ILE A 120 13.72 21.41 34.69
N LEU A 121 14.38 21.14 35.80
CA LEU A 121 14.89 19.82 36.14
C LEU A 121 13.75 18.80 36.38
N GLU A 122 12.66 19.22 37.04
CA GLU A 122 11.49 18.38 37.28
C GLU A 122 10.78 18.05 35.96
N SER A 123 10.56 19.04 35.11
CA SER A 123 9.98 18.84 33.77
C SER A 123 10.85 17.96 32.89
N ALA A 124 12.17 18.14 32.92
CA ALA A 124 13.14 17.32 32.21
C ALA A 124 13.09 15.87 32.69
N LEU A 125 13.06 15.62 34.00
CA LEU A 125 12.99 14.27 34.55
C LEU A 125 11.70 13.55 34.10
N ALA A 126 10.57 14.24 34.10
CA ALA A 126 9.31 13.72 33.61
C ALA A 126 9.39 13.36 32.12
N SER A 127 9.98 14.23 31.30
CA SER A 127 10.19 13.99 29.86
C SER A 127 11.11 12.80 29.59
N LEU A 128 12.24 12.70 30.30
CA LEU A 128 13.18 11.58 30.19
C LEU A 128 12.55 10.23 30.58
N ARG A 129 11.69 10.21 31.61
CA ARG A 129 10.95 9.01 31.99
C ARG A 129 10.00 8.54 30.88
N VAL A 130 9.30 9.50 30.23
CA VAL A 130 8.42 9.19 29.09
C VAL A 130 9.23 8.65 27.91
N GLU A 131 10.39 9.24 27.63
CA GLU A 131 11.25 8.80 26.55
C GLU A 131 11.82 7.40 26.80
N LYS A 132 12.29 7.11 28.00
CA LYS A 132 12.71 5.76 28.40
C LYS A 132 11.60 4.72 28.31
N ALA A 133 10.39 5.10 28.73
CA ALA A 133 9.24 4.21 28.59
C ALA A 133 8.96 3.89 27.10
N ARG A 134 9.13 4.89 26.21
CA ARG A 134 9.03 4.68 24.75
C ARG A 134 10.14 3.76 24.22
N GLU A 135 11.39 3.94 24.62
CA GLU A 135 12.50 3.05 24.23
C GLU A 135 12.28 1.62 24.71
N THR A 136 11.88 1.46 25.97
CA THR A 136 11.60 0.15 26.57
C THR A 136 10.47 -0.55 25.84
N MET A 137 9.37 0.20 25.56
CA MET A 137 8.25 -0.29 24.78
C MET A 137 8.69 -0.64 23.35
N GLY A 138 9.44 0.21 22.69
CA GLY A 138 10.01 -0.06 21.36
C GLY A 138 10.86 -1.32 21.33
N THR A 139 11.66 -1.57 22.37
CA THR A 139 12.46 -2.79 22.49
C THR A 139 11.57 -4.02 22.70
N ALA A 140 10.57 -3.94 23.56
CA ALA A 140 9.62 -5.03 23.78
C ALA A 140 8.79 -5.34 22.52
N ILE A 141 8.36 -4.31 21.79
CA ILE A 141 7.68 -4.45 20.50
C ILE A 141 8.60 -5.14 19.49
N ARG A 142 9.85 -4.71 19.35
CA ARG A 142 10.84 -5.35 18.46
C ARG A 142 11.02 -6.83 18.78
N GLN A 143 11.15 -7.18 20.06
CA GLN A 143 11.27 -8.58 20.50
C GLN A 143 9.99 -9.39 20.22
N ALA A 144 8.82 -8.78 20.39
CA ALA A 144 7.54 -9.45 20.17
C ALA A 144 7.17 -9.63 18.69
N VAL A 145 7.71 -8.75 17.82
CA VAL A 145 7.43 -8.72 16.38
C VAL A 145 8.74 -8.71 15.60
N ARG A 146 9.61 -9.70 15.88
CA ARG A 146 10.83 -9.89 15.10
C ARG A 146 10.47 -10.40 13.72
N LEU A 147 10.63 -9.55 12.70
CA LEU A 147 10.33 -9.94 11.32
C LEU A 147 11.28 -11.02 10.80
N GLU A 148 12.46 -11.15 11.37
CA GLU A 148 13.41 -12.21 11.07
C GLU A 148 12.84 -13.60 11.39
N ASP A 149 12.03 -13.70 12.44
CA ASP A 149 11.39 -14.93 12.91
C ASP A 149 10.02 -15.17 12.22
N TYR A 150 9.65 -14.32 11.25
CA TYR A 150 8.38 -14.44 10.53
C TYR A 150 8.14 -15.83 9.92
N PRO A 151 9.13 -16.51 9.31
CA PRO A 151 8.94 -17.86 8.81
C PRO A 151 8.55 -18.88 9.90
N GLU A 152 9.05 -18.71 11.13
CA GLU A 152 8.77 -19.62 12.26
C GLU A 152 7.31 -19.52 12.74
N SER A 153 6.62 -18.44 12.40
CA SER A 153 5.20 -18.27 12.73
C SER A 153 4.27 -19.20 11.93
N PHE A 154 4.78 -19.88 10.91
CA PHE A 154 4.01 -20.76 10.03
C PHE A 154 4.36 -22.24 10.21
N ARG A 155 3.38 -23.11 10.20
CA ARG A 155 3.60 -24.57 10.19
C ARG A 155 4.43 -25.06 9.01
N ALA A 156 4.43 -24.32 7.91
CA ALA A 156 5.26 -24.55 6.74
C ALA A 156 6.76 -24.55 7.04
N HIS A 157 7.22 -23.84 8.08
CA HIS A 157 8.63 -23.73 8.46
C HIS A 157 9.23 -25.08 8.85
N THR A 158 8.48 -25.93 9.56
CA THR A 158 8.96 -27.24 10.01
C THR A 158 8.80 -28.36 8.97
N ARG A 159 8.18 -28.05 7.83
CA ARG A 159 7.93 -29.04 6.78
C ARG A 159 9.05 -29.07 5.74
N LYS A 160 9.44 -30.29 5.33
CA LYS A 160 10.29 -30.44 4.15
C LYS A 160 9.49 -30.06 2.90
N ARG A 161 9.87 -28.99 2.24
CA ARG A 161 9.22 -28.48 1.03
C ARG A 161 10.25 -27.96 0.04
N ARG A 162 9.89 -27.91 -1.25
CA ARG A 162 10.73 -27.36 -2.31
C ARG A 162 9.98 -26.28 -3.09
N LEU A 163 10.72 -25.32 -3.59
CA LEU A 163 10.23 -24.25 -4.45
C LEU A 163 10.53 -24.62 -5.92
N ILE A 164 9.55 -24.44 -6.79
CA ILE A 164 9.67 -24.65 -8.23
C ILE A 164 9.28 -23.35 -8.93
N ALA A 165 10.26 -22.57 -9.35
CA ALA A 165 10.03 -21.32 -10.06
C ALA A 165 9.91 -21.58 -11.57
N VAL A 166 8.78 -21.19 -12.15
CA VAL A 166 8.56 -21.26 -13.61
C VAL A 166 8.46 -19.83 -14.13
N LEU A 167 9.56 -19.34 -14.69
CA LEU A 167 9.73 -17.94 -15.06
C LEU A 167 9.75 -17.76 -16.58
N GLY A 168 9.17 -16.67 -17.04
CA GLY A 168 9.15 -16.33 -18.46
C GLY A 168 8.10 -15.28 -18.82
N PRO A 169 8.07 -14.83 -20.08
CA PRO A 169 7.13 -13.81 -20.52
C PRO A 169 5.67 -14.29 -20.47
N THR A 170 4.75 -13.36 -20.68
CA THR A 170 3.33 -13.70 -20.87
C THR A 170 3.15 -14.64 -22.06
N ASN A 171 2.14 -15.51 -22.03
CA ASN A 171 1.84 -16.49 -23.08
C ASN A 171 2.97 -17.54 -23.34
N SER A 172 3.69 -17.94 -22.28
CA SER A 172 4.71 -18.99 -22.33
C SER A 172 4.23 -20.38 -21.82
N GLY A 173 2.98 -20.46 -21.33
CA GLY A 173 2.37 -21.72 -20.87
C GLY A 173 2.67 -22.10 -19.41
N LYS A 174 3.22 -21.20 -18.61
CA LYS A 174 3.51 -21.40 -17.17
C LYS A 174 2.32 -21.93 -16.38
N THR A 175 1.19 -21.23 -16.44
CA THR A 175 -0.04 -21.57 -15.71
C THR A 175 -0.62 -22.91 -16.16
N TYR A 176 -0.51 -23.24 -17.44
CA TYR A 176 -0.95 -24.54 -17.97
C TYR A 176 -0.15 -25.70 -17.38
N ASP A 177 1.17 -25.59 -17.27
CA ASP A 177 2.02 -26.61 -16.67
C ASP A 177 1.74 -26.76 -15.17
N ALA A 178 1.48 -25.67 -14.47
CA ALA A 178 1.05 -25.69 -13.06
C ALA A 178 -0.31 -26.37 -12.88
N PHE A 179 -1.28 -26.11 -13.75
CA PHE A 179 -2.57 -26.80 -13.72
C PHE A 179 -2.45 -28.31 -13.98
N LYS A 180 -1.57 -28.72 -14.91
CA LYS A 180 -1.25 -30.15 -15.10
C LYS A 180 -0.67 -30.77 -13.83
N ARG A 181 0.15 -30.03 -13.08
CA ARG A 181 0.70 -30.54 -11.83
C ARG A 181 -0.37 -30.63 -10.75
N LEU A 182 -1.22 -29.60 -10.60
CA LEU A 182 -2.36 -29.62 -9.68
C LEU A 182 -3.32 -30.77 -9.99
N ALA A 183 -3.58 -31.04 -11.27
CA ALA A 183 -4.47 -32.12 -11.68
C ALA A 183 -3.98 -33.52 -11.28
N LYS A 184 -2.67 -33.69 -11.08
CA LYS A 184 -2.03 -34.94 -10.64
C LYS A 184 -1.83 -35.00 -9.12
N ALA A 185 -2.10 -33.93 -8.38
CA ALA A 185 -1.95 -33.91 -6.94
C ALA A 185 -3.16 -34.50 -6.23
N GLU A 186 -2.98 -35.09 -5.05
CA GLU A 186 -4.08 -35.53 -4.20
C GLU A 186 -4.77 -34.32 -3.53
N SER A 187 -4.01 -33.26 -3.26
CA SER A 187 -4.52 -32.00 -2.70
C SER A 187 -3.73 -30.81 -3.22
N GLY A 188 -4.40 -29.66 -3.42
CA GLY A 188 -3.72 -28.49 -3.92
C GLY A 188 -4.44 -27.18 -3.67
N VAL A 189 -3.69 -26.07 -3.89
CA VAL A 189 -4.23 -24.72 -3.90
C VAL A 189 -3.61 -23.92 -5.05
N TYR A 190 -4.43 -23.17 -5.76
CA TYR A 190 -4.01 -22.13 -6.68
C TYR A 190 -4.27 -20.76 -6.05
N LEU A 191 -3.26 -19.90 -6.05
CA LEU A 191 -3.29 -18.57 -5.47
C LEU A 191 -3.02 -17.54 -6.57
N GLY A 192 -4.08 -16.82 -6.96
CA GLY A 192 -4.01 -15.81 -8.01
C GLY A 192 -4.08 -14.39 -7.47
N PRO A 193 -3.54 -13.40 -8.21
CA PRO A 193 -3.56 -11.99 -7.80
C PRO A 193 -4.95 -11.35 -7.82
N LEU A 194 -5.88 -11.92 -8.58
CA LEU A 194 -7.20 -11.35 -8.82
C LEU A 194 -8.27 -12.43 -8.75
N ARG A 195 -9.48 -12.03 -8.32
CA ARG A 195 -10.69 -12.90 -8.31
C ARG A 195 -10.94 -13.54 -9.67
N LEU A 196 -10.75 -12.78 -10.74
CA LEU A 196 -10.93 -13.27 -12.11
C LEU A 196 -9.98 -14.41 -12.47
N LEU A 197 -8.71 -14.35 -12.01
CA LEU A 197 -7.75 -15.44 -12.22
C LEU A 197 -8.07 -16.67 -11.37
N ALA A 198 -8.56 -16.46 -10.14
CA ALA A 198 -9.05 -17.57 -9.32
C ALA A 198 -10.27 -18.24 -9.96
N LEU A 199 -11.19 -17.45 -10.53
CA LEU A 199 -12.36 -17.95 -11.26
C LEU A 199 -11.96 -18.68 -12.56
N GLU A 200 -11.02 -18.13 -13.34
CA GLU A 200 -10.47 -18.83 -14.53
C GLU A 200 -9.84 -20.17 -14.13
N ALA A 201 -9.06 -20.20 -13.05
CA ALA A 201 -8.45 -21.43 -12.55
C ALA A 201 -9.53 -22.44 -12.11
N PHE A 202 -10.56 -21.99 -11.40
CA PHE A 202 -11.71 -22.79 -11.00
C PHE A 202 -12.41 -23.41 -12.21
N ASN A 203 -12.78 -22.61 -13.20
CA ASN A 203 -13.46 -23.06 -14.42
C ASN A 203 -12.57 -24.05 -15.18
N ARG A 204 -11.31 -23.71 -15.46
CA ARG A 204 -10.41 -24.55 -16.24
C ARG A 204 -10.08 -25.89 -15.56
N LEU A 205 -9.84 -25.89 -14.24
CA LEU A 205 -9.57 -27.14 -13.52
C LEU A 205 -10.79 -28.07 -13.52
N ASN A 206 -12.00 -27.53 -13.35
CA ASN A 206 -13.23 -28.30 -13.42
C ASN A 206 -13.55 -28.76 -14.85
N ASP A 207 -13.49 -27.86 -15.86
CA ASP A 207 -14.01 -28.10 -17.19
C ASP A 207 -12.97 -28.71 -18.14
N GLU A 208 -11.72 -28.23 -18.12
CA GLU A 208 -10.66 -28.70 -19.02
C GLU A 208 -9.91 -29.90 -18.44
N PHE A 209 -9.51 -29.82 -17.16
CA PHE A 209 -8.72 -30.85 -16.49
C PHE A 209 -9.58 -31.91 -15.76
N LYS A 210 -10.88 -31.67 -15.60
CA LYS A 210 -11.84 -32.57 -14.92
C LYS A 210 -11.42 -32.88 -13.46
N VAL A 211 -10.86 -31.89 -12.76
CA VAL A 211 -10.46 -31.99 -11.36
C VAL A 211 -11.46 -31.22 -10.49
N PRO A 212 -12.17 -31.90 -9.57
CA PRO A 212 -13.08 -31.21 -8.64
C PRO A 212 -12.34 -30.12 -7.88
N THR A 213 -12.67 -28.88 -8.16
CA THR A 213 -12.01 -27.68 -7.62
C THR A 213 -13.05 -26.76 -7.03
N SER A 214 -12.83 -26.29 -5.81
CA SER A 214 -13.65 -25.27 -5.15
C SER A 214 -13.06 -23.86 -5.41
N LEU A 215 -13.91 -22.84 -5.36
CA LEU A 215 -13.51 -21.44 -5.42
C LEU A 215 -13.57 -20.81 -4.03
N LEU A 216 -12.54 -20.05 -3.67
CA LEU A 216 -12.50 -19.26 -2.43
C LEU A 216 -11.87 -17.91 -2.70
N THR A 217 -12.67 -16.87 -2.71
CA THR A 217 -12.20 -15.48 -2.75
C THR A 217 -12.65 -14.74 -1.49
N GLY A 218 -12.30 -13.47 -1.36
CA GLY A 218 -12.74 -12.67 -0.23
C GLY A 218 -14.25 -12.61 -0.09
N GLU A 219 -14.97 -12.69 -1.22
CA GLU A 219 -16.42 -12.44 -1.31
C GLU A 219 -17.22 -13.57 -1.95
N ASP A 220 -16.57 -14.47 -2.72
CA ASP A 220 -17.24 -15.58 -3.40
C ASP A 220 -16.69 -16.93 -2.93
N ARG A 221 -17.58 -17.82 -2.58
CA ARG A 221 -17.26 -19.18 -2.16
C ARG A 221 -18.17 -20.17 -2.90
N ARG A 222 -17.55 -21.08 -3.65
CA ARG A 222 -18.24 -22.15 -4.37
C ARG A 222 -17.63 -23.48 -3.97
N ASP A 223 -18.32 -24.19 -3.09
CA ASP A 223 -17.88 -25.48 -2.62
C ASP A 223 -18.28 -26.57 -3.63
N VAL A 224 -17.31 -27.36 -4.07
CA VAL A 224 -17.51 -28.52 -4.95
C VAL A 224 -17.30 -29.79 -4.15
N ALA A 225 -18.24 -30.73 -4.24
CA ALA A 225 -18.17 -32.01 -3.52
C ALA A 225 -16.87 -32.76 -3.87
N ARG A 226 -16.17 -33.27 -2.85
CA ARG A 226 -14.90 -33.99 -2.98
C ARG A 226 -13.81 -33.19 -3.68
N SER A 227 -13.82 -31.87 -3.51
CA SER A 227 -12.82 -30.98 -4.08
C SER A 227 -11.41 -31.37 -3.62
N LYS A 228 -10.52 -31.61 -4.57
CA LYS A 228 -9.10 -31.86 -4.33
C LYS A 228 -8.29 -30.55 -4.32
N VAL A 229 -8.73 -29.56 -5.09
CA VAL A 229 -8.05 -28.29 -5.29
C VAL A 229 -8.95 -27.13 -4.86
N THR A 230 -8.35 -26.08 -4.32
CA THR A 230 -9.02 -24.81 -4.12
C THR A 230 -8.38 -23.74 -5.00
N ALA A 231 -9.15 -23.10 -5.87
CA ALA A 231 -8.72 -21.90 -6.57
C ALA A 231 -9.05 -20.68 -5.70
N SER A 232 -8.09 -19.81 -5.45
CA SER A 232 -8.22 -18.74 -4.45
C SER A 232 -7.50 -17.48 -4.86
N THR A 233 -7.92 -16.34 -4.30
CA THR A 233 -7.07 -15.14 -4.30
C THR A 233 -5.97 -15.28 -3.26
N ILE A 234 -4.85 -14.59 -3.48
CA ILE A 234 -3.62 -14.78 -2.72
C ILE A 234 -3.82 -14.48 -1.23
N GLU A 235 -4.63 -13.47 -0.90
CA GLU A 235 -4.93 -13.07 0.48
C GLU A 235 -5.75 -14.10 1.26
N MET A 236 -6.37 -15.04 0.56
CA MET A 236 -7.20 -16.09 1.17
C MET A 236 -6.42 -17.37 1.47
N LEU A 237 -5.08 -17.34 1.38
CA LEU A 237 -4.26 -18.46 1.80
C LEU A 237 -4.59 -18.85 3.24
N ASN A 238 -4.91 -20.12 3.45
CA ASN A 238 -4.94 -20.73 4.79
C ASN A 238 -3.60 -21.43 5.05
N PRO A 239 -2.68 -20.85 5.84
CA PRO A 239 -1.36 -21.42 6.10
C PRO A 239 -1.39 -22.69 6.97
N ASP A 240 -2.50 -22.94 7.67
CA ASP A 240 -2.67 -24.14 8.48
C ASP A 240 -3.12 -25.36 7.65
N ARG A 241 -3.72 -25.10 6.48
CA ARG A 241 -4.18 -26.19 5.60
C ARG A 241 -3.00 -26.84 4.90
N GLN A 242 -2.77 -28.10 5.20
CA GLN A 242 -1.76 -28.92 4.51
C GLN A 242 -2.26 -29.37 3.13
N VAL A 243 -1.43 -29.18 2.11
CA VAL A 243 -1.67 -29.65 0.73
C VAL A 243 -0.39 -30.22 0.13
N ASP A 244 -0.51 -30.95 -1.00
CA ASP A 244 0.66 -31.46 -1.72
C ASP A 244 1.31 -30.39 -2.57
N VAL A 245 0.49 -29.59 -3.27
CA VAL A 245 0.94 -28.59 -4.24
C VAL A 245 0.26 -27.24 -3.97
N ALA A 246 1.05 -26.20 -3.83
CA ALA A 246 0.59 -24.82 -3.86
C ALA A 246 1.13 -24.13 -5.12
N VAL A 247 0.28 -23.43 -5.86
CA VAL A 247 0.66 -22.60 -7.00
C VAL A 247 0.44 -21.14 -6.64
N ILE A 248 1.49 -20.32 -6.72
CA ILE A 248 1.48 -18.88 -6.50
C ILE A 248 1.72 -18.21 -7.86
N ASP A 249 0.72 -17.55 -8.39
CA ASP A 249 0.81 -16.91 -9.70
C ASP A 249 1.24 -15.44 -9.60
N GLU A 250 1.80 -14.90 -10.68
CA GLU A 250 2.32 -13.53 -10.81
C GLU A 250 3.33 -13.16 -9.70
N ILE A 251 4.34 -14.03 -9.46
CA ILE A 251 5.30 -13.89 -8.35
C ILE A 251 6.10 -12.58 -8.38
N GLN A 252 6.15 -11.86 -9.51
CA GLN A 252 6.74 -10.53 -9.56
C GLN A 252 6.01 -9.48 -8.71
N MET A 253 4.79 -9.79 -8.23
CA MET A 253 4.06 -8.97 -7.27
C MET A 253 4.63 -8.99 -5.83
N LEU A 254 5.68 -9.76 -5.56
CA LEU A 254 6.35 -9.84 -4.25
C LEU A 254 6.73 -8.49 -3.64
N LEU A 255 7.04 -7.50 -4.49
CA LEU A 255 7.42 -6.16 -4.05
C LEU A 255 6.41 -5.10 -4.51
N ASP A 256 5.18 -5.51 -4.82
CA ASP A 256 4.08 -4.58 -5.01
C ASP A 256 3.88 -3.76 -3.72
N PRO A 257 3.87 -2.42 -3.79
CA PRO A 257 3.85 -1.57 -2.59
C PRO A 257 2.60 -1.76 -1.74
N ASP A 258 1.48 -2.16 -2.33
CA ASP A 258 0.21 -2.27 -1.61
C ASP A 258 -0.08 -3.72 -1.17
N ARG A 259 0.25 -4.70 -2.02
CA ARG A 259 -0.19 -6.09 -1.87
C ARG A 259 0.94 -7.11 -1.76
N GLY A 260 2.21 -6.71 -1.93
CA GLY A 260 3.37 -7.62 -1.91
C GLY A 260 3.48 -8.49 -0.66
N TRP A 261 2.94 -8.00 0.46
CA TRP A 261 2.84 -8.76 1.71
C TRP A 261 2.12 -10.11 1.56
N ALA A 262 1.09 -10.18 0.70
CA ALA A 262 0.34 -11.41 0.49
C ALA A 262 1.17 -12.47 -0.25
N TRP A 263 2.02 -12.06 -1.22
CA TRP A 263 2.97 -12.95 -1.88
C TRP A 263 4.06 -13.42 -0.93
N THR A 264 4.60 -12.51 -0.11
CA THR A 264 5.56 -12.87 0.95
C THR A 264 4.94 -13.92 1.88
N GLN A 265 3.73 -13.68 2.37
CA GLN A 265 3.01 -14.63 3.21
C GLN A 265 2.78 -15.96 2.50
N ALA A 266 2.44 -15.95 1.21
CA ALA A 266 2.18 -17.18 0.46
C ALA A 266 3.46 -18.01 0.26
N VAL A 267 4.58 -17.40 -0.11
CA VAL A 267 5.85 -18.12 -0.28
C VAL A 267 6.35 -18.69 1.05
N VAL A 268 6.26 -17.89 2.12
CA VAL A 268 6.72 -18.29 3.45
C VAL A 268 5.77 -19.29 4.11
N GLY A 269 4.46 -19.05 4.02
CA GLY A 269 3.44 -19.71 4.83
C GLY A 269 2.68 -20.86 4.15
N ALA A 270 2.80 -21.05 2.82
CA ALA A 270 2.10 -22.14 2.16
C ALA A 270 2.56 -23.51 2.68
N ASN A 271 1.66 -24.23 3.34
CA ASN A 271 1.94 -25.55 3.93
C ASN A 271 1.81 -26.65 2.88
N ALA A 272 2.71 -26.63 1.88
CA ALA A 272 2.72 -27.53 0.73
C ALA A 272 4.07 -28.23 0.58
N SER A 273 4.08 -29.47 0.06
CA SER A 273 5.32 -30.19 -0.26
C SER A 273 6.05 -29.57 -1.44
N GLU A 274 5.29 -29.08 -2.42
CA GLU A 274 5.78 -28.35 -3.58
C GLU A 274 5.09 -27.00 -3.67
N VAL A 275 5.89 -25.92 -3.79
CA VAL A 275 5.38 -24.56 -4.00
C VAL A 275 5.85 -24.08 -5.38
N TRP A 276 4.90 -23.96 -6.30
CA TRP A 276 5.13 -23.49 -7.66
C TRP A 276 4.98 -21.98 -7.73
N LEU A 277 6.03 -21.29 -8.19
CA LEU A 277 6.11 -19.84 -8.30
C LEU A 277 6.10 -19.46 -9.78
N LEU A 278 5.00 -18.89 -10.26
CA LEU A 278 4.84 -18.53 -11.67
C LEU A 278 5.00 -17.01 -11.86
N GLY A 279 5.80 -16.58 -12.82
CA GLY A 279 5.91 -15.15 -13.09
C GLY A 279 6.94 -14.72 -14.12
N ALA A 280 7.29 -13.44 -14.07
CA ALA A 280 8.27 -12.83 -14.95
C ALA A 280 9.70 -13.17 -14.54
N LEU A 281 10.64 -13.10 -15.50
CA LEU A 281 12.08 -13.32 -15.26
C LEU A 281 12.65 -12.33 -14.23
N SER A 282 12.11 -11.12 -14.15
CA SER A 282 12.52 -10.11 -13.17
C SER A 282 12.40 -10.56 -11.70
N ALA A 283 11.56 -11.55 -11.40
CA ALA A 283 11.37 -12.07 -10.05
C ALA A 283 12.47 -13.05 -9.60
N GLU A 284 13.36 -13.51 -10.48
CA GLU A 284 14.31 -14.58 -10.18
C GLU A 284 15.21 -14.27 -8.97
N ALA A 285 15.79 -13.07 -8.91
CA ALA A 285 16.68 -12.68 -7.82
C ALA A 285 15.96 -12.70 -6.47
N ALA A 286 14.73 -12.20 -6.42
CA ALA A 286 13.89 -12.19 -5.23
C ALA A 286 13.51 -13.61 -4.77
N VAL A 287 13.13 -14.48 -5.71
CA VAL A 287 12.78 -15.88 -5.42
C VAL A 287 14.00 -16.65 -4.88
N ARG A 288 15.18 -16.47 -5.49
CA ARG A 288 16.44 -17.10 -5.00
C ARG A 288 16.80 -16.63 -3.59
N ALA A 289 16.63 -15.34 -3.31
CA ALA A 289 16.88 -14.80 -1.98
C ALA A 289 15.92 -15.39 -0.93
N LEU A 290 14.63 -15.49 -1.23
CA LEU A 290 13.65 -16.14 -0.35
C LEU A 290 13.96 -17.62 -0.13
N ALA A 291 14.27 -18.36 -1.18
CA ALA A 291 14.65 -19.78 -1.07
C ALA A 291 15.87 -19.97 -0.15
N SER A 292 16.91 -19.14 -0.31
CA SER A 292 18.11 -19.15 0.52
C SER A 292 17.79 -18.80 1.98
N ARG A 293 16.99 -17.76 2.23
CA ARG A 293 16.59 -17.34 3.58
C ARG A 293 15.79 -18.41 4.31
N LEU A 294 14.93 -19.13 3.58
CA LEU A 294 14.09 -20.19 4.11
C LEU A 294 14.79 -21.56 4.19
N GLY A 295 16.03 -21.67 3.69
CA GLY A 295 16.77 -22.92 3.63
C GLY A 295 16.10 -23.96 2.73
N LEU A 296 15.37 -23.54 1.67
CA LEU A 296 14.61 -24.42 0.79
C LEU A 296 15.35 -24.69 -0.51
N GLU A 297 15.19 -25.93 -1.01
CA GLU A 297 15.61 -26.29 -2.36
C GLU A 297 14.79 -25.49 -3.39
N LEU A 298 15.47 -24.93 -4.40
CA LEU A 298 14.87 -24.16 -5.48
C LEU A 298 15.24 -24.76 -6.83
N GLU A 299 14.25 -25.16 -7.58
CA GLU A 299 14.35 -25.54 -8.99
C GLU A 299 13.80 -24.40 -9.86
N VAL A 300 14.53 -23.98 -10.90
CA VAL A 300 14.12 -22.88 -11.78
C VAL A 300 13.98 -23.37 -13.21
N HIS A 301 12.78 -23.18 -13.77
CA HIS A 301 12.46 -23.49 -15.17
C HIS A 301 12.21 -22.18 -15.92
N TYR A 302 12.92 -22.01 -17.04
CA TYR A 302 12.71 -20.89 -17.94
C TYR A 302 11.77 -21.29 -19.06
N LYS A 303 10.82 -20.42 -19.35
CA LYS A 303 9.87 -20.59 -20.44
C LYS A 303 10.02 -19.47 -21.46
N GLU A 304 9.96 -19.86 -22.71
CA GLU A 304 9.91 -18.92 -23.82
C GLU A 304 8.46 -18.72 -24.29
N ARG A 305 8.22 -17.61 -24.95
CA ARG A 305 6.91 -17.31 -25.51
C ARG A 305 6.58 -18.28 -26.64
N LYS A 306 5.36 -18.82 -26.64
CA LYS A 306 4.93 -19.82 -27.64
C LYS A 306 4.73 -19.25 -29.05
N HIS A 307 4.29 -17.98 -29.14
CA HIS A 307 4.01 -17.31 -30.40
C HIS A 307 4.80 -16.00 -30.46
N PRO A 308 5.36 -15.64 -31.63
CA PRO A 308 6.08 -14.38 -31.81
C PRO A 308 5.23 -13.17 -31.44
N LEU A 309 5.89 -12.16 -30.91
CA LEU A 309 5.31 -10.87 -30.62
C LEU A 309 6.17 -9.83 -31.35
N THR A 310 5.55 -9.10 -32.25
CA THR A 310 6.24 -8.09 -33.04
C THR A 310 5.72 -6.69 -32.70
N VAL A 311 6.63 -5.74 -32.61
CA VAL A 311 6.25 -4.32 -32.59
C VAL A 311 6.15 -3.87 -34.04
N ALA A 312 5.05 -3.22 -34.42
CA ALA A 312 4.84 -2.72 -35.77
C ALA A 312 6.00 -1.79 -36.21
N GLN A 313 6.30 -1.73 -37.49
CA GLN A 313 7.37 -0.83 -37.99
C GLN A 313 6.98 0.66 -37.89
N ASN A 314 5.70 0.96 -38.05
CA ASN A 314 5.19 2.31 -38.03
C ASN A 314 4.04 2.42 -37.02
N ALA A 315 3.76 3.65 -36.58
CA ALA A 315 2.56 3.98 -35.80
C ALA A 315 1.29 3.58 -36.56
N LEU A 316 0.18 3.41 -35.82
CA LEU A 316 -1.09 3.05 -36.42
C LEU A 316 -1.57 4.10 -37.42
N ALA A 317 -1.47 5.38 -37.06
CA ALA A 317 -1.79 6.50 -37.94
C ALA A 317 -1.03 7.77 -37.55
N GLY A 318 -1.13 8.83 -38.37
CA GLY A 318 -0.56 10.15 -38.05
C GLY A 318 -1.38 10.94 -37.04
N ASP A 319 -2.67 10.64 -36.93
CA ASP A 319 -3.60 11.30 -35.99
C ASP A 319 -4.63 10.30 -35.45
N PRO A 320 -5.26 10.60 -34.28
CA PRO A 320 -6.21 9.70 -33.61
C PRO A 320 -7.48 9.39 -34.41
N ILE A 321 -7.98 10.31 -35.23
CA ILE A 321 -9.20 10.09 -36.03
C ILE A 321 -8.93 9.15 -37.19
N ALA A 322 -7.78 9.34 -37.87
CA ALA A 322 -7.32 8.42 -38.91
C ALA A 322 -7.07 7.01 -38.33
N ALA A 323 -6.56 6.92 -37.11
CA ALA A 323 -6.33 5.65 -36.44
C ALA A 323 -7.62 4.84 -36.26
N LEU A 324 -8.73 5.45 -35.88
CA LEU A 324 -10.04 4.78 -35.73
C LEU A 324 -10.51 4.08 -37.01
N ARG A 325 -10.12 4.59 -38.19
CA ARG A 325 -10.43 3.98 -39.49
C ARG A 325 -9.59 2.73 -39.78
N GLN A 326 -8.50 2.53 -39.05
CA GLN A 326 -7.61 1.39 -39.17
C GLN A 326 -7.89 0.28 -38.18
N ALA A 327 -8.94 0.44 -37.34
CA ALA A 327 -9.38 -0.58 -36.41
C ALA A 327 -9.80 -1.86 -37.16
N ARG A 328 -9.48 -3.02 -36.59
CA ARG A 328 -9.72 -4.33 -37.18
C ARG A 328 -10.32 -5.28 -36.15
N LYS A 329 -11.09 -6.25 -36.59
CA LYS A 329 -11.57 -7.32 -35.73
C LYS A 329 -10.39 -8.04 -35.06
N GLY A 330 -10.47 -8.21 -33.75
CA GLY A 330 -9.42 -8.80 -32.92
C GLY A 330 -8.43 -7.79 -32.35
N ASP A 331 -8.66 -6.48 -32.52
CA ASP A 331 -7.86 -5.45 -31.87
C ASP A 331 -8.27 -5.25 -30.42
N ALA A 332 -7.26 -5.00 -29.56
CA ALA A 332 -7.45 -4.41 -28.23
C ALA A 332 -6.89 -2.99 -28.19
N TRP A 333 -7.73 -2.02 -27.92
CA TRP A 333 -7.36 -0.61 -27.80
C TRP A 333 -7.24 -0.24 -26.34
N VAL A 334 -6.03 0.16 -25.91
CA VAL A 334 -5.69 0.37 -24.51
C VAL A 334 -5.68 1.86 -24.20
N VAL A 335 -6.49 2.22 -23.19
CA VAL A 335 -6.57 3.55 -22.59
C VAL A 335 -6.27 3.46 -21.09
N PHE A 336 -6.06 4.59 -20.40
CA PHE A 336 -5.69 4.57 -18.97
C PHE A 336 -6.68 5.33 -18.07
N SER A 337 -7.95 5.40 -18.47
CA SER A 337 -9.03 5.85 -17.59
C SER A 337 -10.36 5.24 -18.04
N ARG A 338 -11.26 5.01 -17.06
CA ARG A 338 -12.65 4.58 -17.33
C ARG A 338 -13.37 5.52 -18.29
N ARG A 339 -13.20 6.82 -18.08
CA ARG A 339 -13.82 7.84 -18.94
C ARG A 339 -13.38 7.69 -20.40
N ASN A 340 -12.09 7.52 -20.63
CA ASN A 340 -11.56 7.35 -21.98
C ASN A 340 -12.02 6.01 -22.59
N ALA A 341 -12.13 4.94 -21.78
CA ALA A 341 -12.63 3.66 -22.25
C ALA A 341 -14.08 3.76 -22.77
N LEU A 342 -14.96 4.37 -21.98
CA LEU A 342 -16.36 4.57 -22.38
C LEU A 342 -16.48 5.50 -23.59
N THR A 343 -15.72 6.58 -23.66
CA THR A 343 -15.75 7.51 -24.80
C THR A 343 -15.25 6.84 -26.08
N LEU A 344 -14.17 6.07 -26.02
CA LEU A 344 -13.63 5.34 -27.16
C LEU A 344 -14.58 4.23 -27.63
N ARG A 345 -15.21 3.51 -26.69
CA ARG A 345 -16.27 2.55 -26.98
C ARG A 345 -17.40 3.21 -27.79
N ASP A 346 -17.90 4.36 -27.32
CA ASP A 346 -18.99 5.10 -27.98
C ASP A 346 -18.59 5.55 -29.38
N ASP A 347 -17.33 5.96 -29.59
CA ASP A 347 -16.79 6.32 -30.90
C ASP A 347 -16.75 5.13 -31.88
N PHE A 348 -16.46 3.91 -31.39
CA PHE A 348 -16.52 2.70 -32.22
C PHE A 348 -17.97 2.26 -32.50
N LEU A 349 -18.84 2.28 -31.47
CA LEU A 349 -20.27 1.99 -31.68
C LEU A 349 -20.91 2.92 -32.69
N ALA A 350 -20.59 4.21 -32.66
CA ALA A 350 -21.09 5.20 -33.65
C ALA A 350 -20.60 4.91 -35.08
N ARG A 351 -19.57 4.10 -35.26
CA ARG A 351 -19.05 3.63 -36.55
C ARG A 351 -19.59 2.25 -36.95
N GLY A 352 -20.54 1.73 -36.19
CA GLY A 352 -21.16 0.43 -36.45
C GLY A 352 -20.30 -0.79 -36.08
N MET A 353 -19.25 -0.60 -35.27
CA MET A 353 -18.44 -1.72 -34.76
C MET A 353 -19.02 -2.25 -33.44
N SER A 354 -19.00 -3.55 -33.26
CA SER A 354 -19.33 -4.17 -31.98
C SER A 354 -18.13 -4.09 -31.02
N VAL A 355 -18.38 -3.71 -29.76
CA VAL A 355 -17.31 -3.41 -28.80
C VAL A 355 -17.54 -4.13 -27.48
N ALA A 356 -16.49 -4.78 -26.97
CA ALA A 356 -16.38 -5.20 -25.58
C ALA A 356 -15.55 -4.16 -24.80
N CYS A 357 -15.90 -3.91 -23.55
CA CYS A 357 -15.24 -2.86 -22.75
C CYS A 357 -14.83 -3.39 -21.38
N VAL A 358 -13.52 -3.32 -21.04
CA VAL A 358 -12.97 -3.85 -19.80
C VAL A 358 -12.13 -2.79 -19.06
N TYR A 359 -12.50 -2.47 -17.82
CA TYR A 359 -11.76 -1.53 -16.98
C TYR A 359 -11.82 -1.90 -15.49
N GLY A 360 -10.98 -1.28 -14.68
CA GLY A 360 -10.70 -1.68 -13.29
C GLY A 360 -11.92 -1.70 -12.35
N MET A 361 -12.90 -0.81 -12.54
CA MET A 361 -14.09 -0.73 -11.67
C MET A 361 -15.13 -1.83 -11.94
N LEU A 362 -15.07 -2.53 -13.08
CA LEU A 362 -16.00 -3.61 -13.38
C LEU A 362 -15.80 -4.79 -12.45
N SER A 363 -16.89 -5.42 -12.04
CA SER A 363 -16.83 -6.68 -11.31
C SER A 363 -16.20 -7.79 -12.15
N PRO A 364 -15.65 -8.83 -11.51
CA PRO A 364 -15.08 -9.97 -12.24
C PRO A 364 -16.04 -10.60 -13.24
N GLU A 365 -17.32 -10.72 -12.89
CA GLU A 365 -18.36 -11.33 -13.71
C GLU A 365 -18.61 -10.52 -14.99
N VAL A 366 -18.71 -9.20 -14.85
CA VAL A 366 -18.88 -8.31 -16.02
C VAL A 366 -17.64 -8.38 -16.92
N ARG A 367 -16.42 -8.37 -16.32
CA ARG A 367 -15.19 -8.52 -17.09
C ARG A 367 -15.14 -9.85 -17.85
N GLU A 368 -15.56 -10.94 -17.19
CA GLU A 368 -15.63 -12.26 -17.81
C GLU A 368 -16.63 -12.27 -18.98
N ARG A 369 -17.83 -11.71 -18.80
CA ARG A 369 -18.83 -11.61 -19.86
C ARG A 369 -18.35 -10.78 -21.05
N GLU A 370 -17.77 -9.61 -20.80
CA GLU A 370 -17.20 -8.76 -21.85
C GLU A 370 -16.01 -9.45 -22.56
N ALA A 371 -15.17 -10.14 -21.79
CA ALA A 371 -14.08 -10.96 -22.33
C ALA A 371 -14.62 -12.09 -23.22
N GLN A 372 -15.67 -12.80 -22.77
CA GLN A 372 -16.28 -13.89 -23.51
C GLN A 372 -16.93 -13.38 -24.81
N ARG A 373 -17.65 -12.24 -24.78
CA ARG A 373 -18.19 -11.61 -26.00
C ARG A 373 -17.11 -11.32 -27.04
N PHE A 374 -15.95 -10.85 -26.61
CA PHE A 374 -14.82 -10.64 -27.51
C PHE A 374 -14.23 -11.98 -28.00
N ALA A 375 -14.14 -12.97 -27.14
CA ALA A 375 -13.60 -14.30 -27.49
C ALA A 375 -14.50 -15.05 -28.48
N ASP A 376 -15.81 -14.95 -28.31
CA ASP A 376 -16.81 -15.59 -29.19
C ASP A 376 -16.98 -14.84 -30.52
N GLY A 377 -16.47 -13.62 -30.60
CA GLY A 377 -16.55 -12.78 -31.80
C GLY A 377 -17.82 -11.96 -31.92
N ASP A 378 -18.61 -11.85 -30.84
CA ASP A 378 -19.79 -10.97 -30.70
C ASP A 378 -19.37 -9.51 -30.56
N ALA A 379 -18.12 -9.26 -30.18
CA ALA A 379 -17.48 -7.97 -30.22
C ALA A 379 -16.25 -8.02 -31.16
N ASP A 380 -16.17 -7.07 -32.09
CA ASP A 380 -15.04 -6.97 -33.02
C ASP A 380 -13.83 -6.33 -32.38
N ILE A 381 -14.05 -5.34 -31.51
CA ILE A 381 -13.03 -4.56 -30.83
C ILE A 381 -13.15 -4.73 -29.32
N LEU A 382 -11.99 -4.84 -28.66
CA LEU A 382 -11.87 -4.71 -27.22
C LEU A 382 -11.31 -3.33 -26.88
N VAL A 383 -12.04 -2.56 -26.09
CA VAL A 383 -11.52 -1.35 -25.45
C VAL A 383 -11.21 -1.68 -24.00
N ALA A 384 -9.98 -1.46 -23.57
CA ALA A 384 -9.59 -1.83 -22.21
C ALA A 384 -8.67 -0.80 -21.55
N THR A 385 -8.66 -0.82 -20.21
CA THR A 385 -7.60 -0.16 -19.44
C THR A 385 -6.45 -1.16 -19.19
N ASP A 386 -5.51 -0.78 -18.33
CA ASP A 386 -4.46 -1.69 -17.81
C ASP A 386 -5.01 -2.97 -17.16
N ALA A 387 -6.31 -3.00 -16.82
CA ALA A 387 -7.02 -4.20 -16.36
C ALA A 387 -6.88 -5.41 -17.32
N ILE A 388 -6.60 -5.19 -18.60
CA ILE A 388 -6.30 -6.25 -19.57
C ILE A 388 -4.96 -6.96 -19.28
N GLY A 389 -4.03 -6.28 -18.62
CA GLY A 389 -2.70 -6.81 -18.31
C GLY A 389 -2.73 -8.06 -17.44
N MET A 390 -3.77 -8.23 -16.61
CA MET A 390 -3.93 -9.37 -15.70
C MET A 390 -5.30 -10.03 -15.87
N GLY A 391 -5.35 -11.36 -15.76
CA GLY A 391 -6.58 -12.10 -15.51
C GLY A 391 -7.46 -12.42 -16.71
N LEU A 392 -7.13 -12.03 -17.93
CA LEU A 392 -7.96 -12.34 -19.11
C LEU A 392 -7.20 -13.14 -20.16
N ASN A 393 -7.77 -14.27 -20.56
CA ASN A 393 -7.27 -15.09 -21.65
C ASN A 393 -8.05 -14.78 -22.94
N LEU A 394 -7.61 -13.74 -23.68
CA LEU A 394 -8.32 -13.21 -24.82
C LEU A 394 -7.59 -13.46 -26.14
N PRO A 395 -8.31 -13.75 -27.25
CA PRO A 395 -7.71 -13.97 -28.58
C PRO A 395 -7.36 -12.64 -29.27
N ILE A 396 -6.54 -11.83 -28.61
CA ILE A 396 -6.12 -10.51 -29.12
C ILE A 396 -5.10 -10.71 -30.22
N GLN A 397 -5.33 -10.13 -31.40
CA GLN A 397 -4.39 -10.15 -32.51
C GLN A 397 -3.42 -8.98 -32.45
N ARG A 398 -3.94 -7.77 -32.14
CA ARG A 398 -3.17 -6.55 -32.08
C ARG A 398 -3.55 -5.72 -30.85
N VAL A 399 -2.54 -5.27 -30.12
CA VAL A 399 -2.67 -4.29 -29.03
C VAL A 399 -2.28 -2.91 -29.54
N VAL A 400 -3.21 -1.96 -29.42
CA VAL A 400 -3.03 -0.55 -29.79
C VAL A 400 -2.95 0.29 -28.53
N PHE A 401 -1.79 0.86 -28.25
CA PHE A 401 -1.61 1.80 -27.16
C PHE A 401 -2.04 3.19 -27.59
N THR A 402 -3.13 3.70 -27.04
CA THR A 402 -3.65 5.04 -27.33
C THR A 402 -2.98 6.13 -26.50
N ALA A 403 -2.30 5.76 -25.44
CA ALA A 403 -1.46 6.61 -24.60
C ALA A 403 -0.32 5.78 -24.01
N VAL A 404 0.75 6.46 -23.62
CA VAL A 404 1.93 5.87 -22.96
C VAL A 404 2.20 6.51 -21.59
N THR A 405 1.19 7.18 -21.06
CA THR A 405 1.19 7.81 -19.74
C THR A 405 -0.08 7.45 -18.99
N LYS A 406 0.01 7.37 -17.67
CA LYS A 406 -1.10 7.08 -16.75
C LYS A 406 -1.06 8.06 -15.58
N PHE A 407 -2.24 8.46 -15.10
CA PHE A 407 -2.38 9.19 -13.83
C PHE A 407 -2.35 8.19 -12.66
N ASN A 408 -1.44 8.42 -11.70
CA ASN A 408 -1.25 7.53 -10.56
C ASN A 408 -2.07 7.91 -9.31
N GLY A 409 -2.90 8.95 -9.41
CA GLY A 409 -3.64 9.56 -8.29
C GLY A 409 -3.14 10.97 -7.96
N GLU A 410 -1.87 11.26 -8.20
CA GLU A 410 -1.23 12.56 -7.92
C GLU A 410 -0.76 13.26 -9.21
N GLU A 411 -0.05 12.54 -10.05
CA GLU A 411 0.53 13.10 -11.29
C GLU A 411 0.41 12.14 -12.48
N VAL A 412 0.62 12.68 -13.68
CA VAL A 412 0.67 11.89 -14.91
C VAL A 412 2.09 11.38 -15.13
N GLN A 413 2.28 10.07 -15.01
CA GLN A 413 3.56 9.40 -15.18
C GLN A 413 3.62 8.60 -16.48
N ARG A 414 4.82 8.41 -17.01
CA ARG A 414 5.09 7.50 -18.12
C ARG A 414 4.88 6.06 -17.66
N LEU A 415 4.35 5.21 -18.55
CA LEU A 415 4.20 3.78 -18.27
C LEU A 415 5.56 3.13 -17.96
N GLU A 416 5.55 2.25 -17.00
CA GLU A 416 6.70 1.43 -16.66
C GLU A 416 6.88 0.27 -17.65
N VAL A 417 8.12 -0.18 -17.81
CA VAL A 417 8.49 -1.31 -18.68
C VAL A 417 7.66 -2.56 -18.40
N PRO A 418 7.52 -3.03 -17.13
CA PRO A 418 6.75 -4.24 -16.81
C PRO A 418 5.28 -4.12 -17.23
N MET A 419 4.64 -2.98 -16.94
CA MET A 419 3.24 -2.74 -17.28
C MET A 419 2.99 -2.77 -18.79
N LEU A 420 3.79 -2.03 -19.55
CA LEU A 420 3.63 -1.97 -21.01
C LEU A 420 3.89 -3.33 -21.65
N GLN A 421 4.93 -4.05 -21.22
CA GLN A 421 5.25 -5.39 -21.72
C GLN A 421 4.17 -6.43 -21.32
N GLN A 422 3.60 -6.33 -20.14
CA GLN A 422 2.52 -7.20 -19.69
C GLN A 422 1.25 -7.02 -20.52
N ILE A 423 0.86 -5.77 -20.79
CA ILE A 423 -0.27 -5.42 -21.65
C ILE A 423 0.01 -5.82 -23.10
N GLY A 424 1.14 -5.40 -23.68
CA GLY A 424 1.53 -5.72 -25.04
C GLY A 424 1.66 -7.23 -25.25
N GLY A 425 2.16 -7.94 -24.23
CA GLY A 425 2.28 -9.40 -24.21
C GLY A 425 0.95 -10.17 -24.35
N ARG A 426 -0.19 -9.51 -24.25
CA ARG A 426 -1.50 -10.12 -24.51
C ARG A 426 -1.78 -10.34 -25.99
N ALA A 427 -1.12 -9.67 -26.90
CA ALA A 427 -1.26 -9.92 -28.35
C ALA A 427 -0.74 -11.31 -28.73
N GLY A 428 -1.35 -11.96 -29.73
CA GLY A 428 -0.97 -13.29 -30.22
C GLY A 428 -1.25 -14.44 -29.25
N ARG A 429 -2.19 -14.27 -28.32
CA ARG A 429 -2.57 -15.31 -27.38
C ARG A 429 -3.57 -16.29 -28.01
N TYR A 430 -3.40 -17.57 -27.72
CA TYR A 430 -4.24 -18.63 -28.26
C TYR A 430 -5.63 -18.58 -27.60
N GLY A 431 -6.67 -18.21 -28.35
CA GLY A 431 -8.06 -18.37 -27.93
C GLY A 431 -8.56 -19.77 -28.30
N HIS A 432 -9.28 -20.42 -27.41
CA HIS A 432 -10.05 -21.61 -27.72
C HIS A 432 -11.10 -21.28 -28.80
N GLN A 433 -10.78 -21.55 -30.05
CA GLN A 433 -11.81 -21.77 -31.07
C GLN A 433 -11.93 -23.27 -31.32
N PRO A 434 -13.05 -23.93 -30.95
CA PRO A 434 -13.28 -25.36 -31.22
C PRO A 434 -13.45 -25.69 -32.71
N SER A 435 -13.45 -24.72 -33.61
CA SER A 435 -13.97 -24.94 -34.97
C SER A 435 -13.22 -24.26 -36.12
N SER A 436 -11.91 -24.15 -36.09
CA SER A 436 -11.19 -23.86 -37.34
C SER A 436 -9.96 -24.73 -37.50
N LYS A 437 -10.19 -25.95 -38.03
CA LYS A 437 -9.12 -26.73 -38.65
C LYS A 437 -8.41 -25.87 -39.69
N GLY A 438 -7.13 -25.50 -39.42
CA GLY A 438 -6.23 -25.01 -40.45
C GLY A 438 -5.84 -23.54 -40.48
N LYS A 439 -6.20 -22.67 -39.52
CA LYS A 439 -5.62 -21.32 -39.47
C LYS A 439 -4.45 -21.28 -38.49
N GLN A 440 -3.22 -21.09 -39.01
CA GLN A 440 -2.04 -20.80 -38.21
C GLN A 440 -2.31 -19.60 -37.30
N ALA A 441 -1.92 -19.71 -36.04
CA ALA A 441 -1.95 -18.59 -35.11
C ALA A 441 -1.16 -17.43 -35.71
N LYS A 442 -1.78 -16.27 -35.89
CA LYS A 442 -1.10 -15.07 -36.38
C LYS A 442 -0.21 -14.52 -35.26
N ASP A 443 0.97 -14.02 -35.65
CA ASP A 443 1.87 -13.31 -34.76
C ASP A 443 1.14 -12.16 -34.04
N GLY A 444 1.42 -12.00 -32.76
CA GLY A 444 0.87 -10.87 -32.01
C GLY A 444 1.55 -9.56 -32.42
N ILE A 445 0.76 -8.50 -32.60
CA ILE A 445 1.25 -7.19 -33.00
C ILE A 445 1.03 -6.18 -31.87
N VAL A 446 2.04 -5.37 -31.58
CA VAL A 446 1.95 -4.22 -30.66
C VAL A 446 2.23 -2.95 -31.45
N VAL A 447 1.41 -1.92 -31.26
CA VAL A 447 1.54 -0.65 -31.97
C VAL A 447 1.10 0.52 -31.10
N GLY A 448 1.78 1.65 -31.21
CA GLY A 448 1.33 2.94 -30.68
C GLY A 448 0.40 3.65 -31.65
N LEU A 449 -0.53 4.44 -31.13
CA LEU A 449 -1.55 5.12 -31.91
C LEU A 449 -0.96 6.09 -32.92
N THR A 450 -0.18 7.05 -32.44
CA THR A 450 0.53 8.05 -33.25
C THR A 450 2.05 7.84 -33.20
N PRO A 451 2.85 8.54 -34.01
CA PRO A 451 4.31 8.40 -34.00
C PRO A 451 4.95 8.63 -32.64
N ASP A 452 4.39 9.51 -31.80
CA ASP A 452 4.94 9.80 -30.48
C ASP A 452 4.70 8.65 -29.49
N GLU A 453 3.48 8.13 -29.40
CA GLU A 453 3.21 6.93 -28.59
C GLU A 453 3.97 5.72 -29.11
N HIS A 454 4.05 5.57 -30.44
CA HIS A 454 4.71 4.42 -31.04
C HIS A 454 6.21 4.36 -30.74
N ARG A 455 6.90 5.51 -30.74
CA ARG A 455 8.32 5.59 -30.35
C ARG A 455 8.54 5.08 -28.94
N VAL A 456 7.66 5.47 -28.00
CA VAL A 456 7.71 5.01 -26.60
C VAL A 456 7.38 3.53 -26.49
N VAL A 457 6.40 3.05 -27.26
CA VAL A 457 6.04 1.62 -27.29
C VAL A 457 7.22 0.77 -27.76
N VAL A 458 7.92 1.17 -28.84
CA VAL A 458 9.12 0.47 -29.35
C VAL A 458 10.19 0.42 -28.26
N GLU A 459 10.50 1.56 -27.64
CA GLU A 459 11.51 1.67 -26.59
C GLU A 459 11.20 0.75 -25.41
N LEU A 460 9.97 0.83 -24.84
CA LEU A 460 9.62 0.06 -23.65
C LEU A 460 9.41 -1.43 -23.94
N MET A 461 8.97 -1.81 -25.14
CA MET A 461 8.86 -3.23 -25.52
C MET A 461 10.22 -3.92 -25.66
N GLN A 462 11.25 -3.18 -26.03
CA GLN A 462 12.63 -3.68 -26.19
C GLN A 462 13.46 -3.56 -24.90
N ALA A 463 13.02 -2.78 -23.95
CA ALA A 463 13.73 -2.56 -22.70
C ALA A 463 13.78 -3.83 -21.84
N GLN A 464 14.89 -4.05 -21.16
CA GLN A 464 15.00 -5.09 -20.15
C GLN A 464 14.25 -4.67 -18.88
N GLN A 465 13.51 -5.61 -18.29
CA GLN A 465 12.91 -5.40 -16.97
C GLN A 465 14.01 -5.36 -15.90
N THR A 466 13.92 -4.40 -15.00
CA THR A 466 14.80 -4.36 -13.82
C THR A 466 14.51 -5.56 -12.94
N PRO A 467 15.52 -6.36 -12.54
CA PRO A 467 15.33 -7.42 -11.57
C PRO A 467 14.76 -6.88 -10.27
N LEU A 468 13.85 -7.65 -9.66
CA LEU A 468 13.34 -7.31 -8.35
C LEU A 468 14.47 -7.38 -7.29
N PRO A 469 14.50 -6.46 -6.32
CA PRO A 469 15.40 -6.53 -5.19
C PRO A 469 15.33 -7.88 -4.45
N ALA A 470 16.48 -8.34 -3.96
CA ALA A 470 16.61 -9.60 -3.23
C ALA A 470 16.32 -9.45 -1.71
N ARG A 471 15.70 -8.38 -1.30
CA ARG A 471 15.34 -8.04 0.08
C ARG A 471 14.23 -6.99 0.11
N GLY A 472 13.70 -6.68 1.30
CA GLY A 472 12.62 -5.70 1.47
C GLY A 472 11.24 -6.33 1.24
N PHE A 473 11.09 -7.64 1.52
CA PHE A 473 9.82 -8.34 1.39
C PHE A 473 8.82 -7.87 2.43
N LEU A 474 7.66 -7.41 1.99
CA LEU A 474 6.67 -6.76 2.84
C LEU A 474 5.94 -7.77 3.72
N ILE A 475 5.70 -7.41 4.98
CA ILE A 475 4.88 -8.16 5.94
C ILE A 475 3.82 -7.22 6.51
N ALA A 476 2.55 -7.56 6.33
CA ALA A 476 1.45 -6.84 6.96
C ALA A 476 1.18 -7.35 8.39
N PRO A 477 0.68 -6.49 9.31
CA PRO A 477 0.34 -6.91 10.65
C PRO A 477 -0.84 -7.87 10.63
N SER A 478 -0.63 -9.09 11.11
CA SER A 478 -1.72 -10.04 11.32
C SER A 478 -2.51 -9.69 12.57
N GLN A 479 -3.73 -10.24 12.69
CA GLN A 479 -4.52 -10.11 13.91
C GLN A 479 -3.73 -10.53 15.16
N ALA A 480 -2.99 -11.63 15.08
CA ALA A 480 -2.15 -12.12 16.18
C ALA A 480 -1.03 -11.14 16.57
N TYR A 481 -0.46 -10.42 15.59
CA TYR A 481 0.50 -9.37 15.87
C TYR A 481 -0.14 -8.18 16.58
N LEU A 482 -1.29 -7.72 16.08
CA LEU A 482 -2.02 -6.61 16.70
C LEU A 482 -2.45 -6.91 18.14
N GLU A 483 -2.91 -8.13 18.42
CA GLU A 483 -3.26 -8.56 19.78
C GLU A 483 -2.04 -8.61 20.71
N ARG A 484 -0.89 -9.03 20.21
CA ARG A 484 0.37 -9.06 20.94
C ARG A 484 0.85 -7.65 21.27
N LEU A 485 0.79 -6.75 20.29
CA LEU A 485 1.11 -5.33 20.46
C LEU A 485 0.14 -4.64 21.42
N SER A 486 -1.15 -4.94 21.33
CA SER A 486 -2.18 -4.42 22.23
C SER A 486 -1.90 -4.74 23.71
N LYS A 487 -1.49 -5.96 23.99
CA LYS A 487 -1.10 -6.39 25.37
C LYS A 487 0.14 -5.65 25.86
N LEU A 488 1.15 -5.47 25.02
CA LEU A 488 2.39 -4.78 25.38
C LEU A 488 2.17 -3.28 25.58
N ALA A 489 1.44 -2.65 24.66
CA ALA A 489 1.18 -1.21 24.69
C ALA A 489 0.01 -0.84 25.63
N SER A 490 -0.68 -1.83 26.20
CA SER A 490 -1.89 -1.62 27.02
C SER A 490 -2.92 -0.71 26.35
N THR A 491 -3.12 -0.88 25.04
CA THR A 491 -4.06 -0.09 24.23
C THR A 491 -4.72 -0.95 23.16
N GLU A 492 -5.98 -0.65 22.86
CA GLU A 492 -6.73 -1.23 21.73
C GLU A 492 -6.96 -0.21 20.61
N ARG A 493 -6.21 0.90 20.61
CA ARG A 493 -6.25 1.89 19.53
C ARG A 493 -5.50 1.36 18.33
N LEU A 494 -6.27 1.05 17.27
CA LEU A 494 -5.73 0.48 16.03
C LEU A 494 -4.67 1.38 15.40
N GLU A 495 -4.91 2.70 15.34
CA GLU A 495 -3.96 3.69 14.81
C GLU A 495 -2.61 3.63 15.54
N ALA A 496 -2.64 3.61 16.88
CA ALA A 496 -1.44 3.55 17.70
C ALA A 496 -0.68 2.22 17.50
N LEU A 497 -1.40 1.10 17.37
CA LEU A 497 -0.81 -0.22 17.14
C LEU A 497 -0.18 -0.34 15.76
N LEU A 498 -0.84 0.19 14.72
CA LEU A 498 -0.30 0.21 13.36
C LEU A 498 0.95 1.10 13.26
N ALA A 499 0.92 2.29 13.86
CA ALA A 499 2.08 3.18 13.93
C ALA A 499 3.26 2.53 14.69
N ALA A 500 2.97 1.87 15.82
CA ALA A 500 3.99 1.15 16.59
C ALA A 500 4.57 -0.03 15.78
N TYR A 501 3.74 -0.77 15.04
CA TYR A 501 4.19 -1.83 14.15
C TYR A 501 5.14 -1.30 13.08
N GLU A 502 4.75 -0.25 12.36
CA GLU A 502 5.55 0.33 11.28
C GLU A 502 6.89 0.91 11.79
N GLN A 503 6.85 1.60 12.94
CA GLN A 503 8.05 2.21 13.52
C GLN A 503 9.06 1.21 14.09
N HIS A 504 8.60 0.10 14.69
CA HIS A 504 9.44 -0.75 15.51
C HIS A 504 9.73 -2.14 14.92
N ALA A 505 8.90 -2.65 14.01
CA ALA A 505 9.09 -3.96 13.42
C ALA A 505 10.21 -4.02 12.36
N ASP A 506 10.60 -2.87 11.79
CA ASP A 506 11.50 -2.79 10.62
C ASP A 506 13.00 -2.65 10.96
N GLN A 507 13.43 -2.94 12.20
CA GLN A 507 14.81 -2.73 12.64
C GLN A 507 15.72 -3.98 12.56
N GLY A 508 15.35 -4.94 11.70
CA GLY A 508 16.13 -6.14 11.44
C GLY A 508 17.18 -5.96 10.34
N ASP A 509 17.53 -7.08 9.69
CA ASP A 509 18.50 -7.12 8.57
C ASP A 509 17.97 -6.49 7.26
N GLY A 510 16.75 -5.99 7.24
CA GLY A 510 16.07 -5.40 6.08
C GLY A 510 15.66 -6.41 5.02
N PHE A 511 15.74 -7.70 5.32
CA PHE A 511 15.25 -8.76 4.43
C PHE A 511 13.73 -8.78 4.37
N PHE A 512 13.08 -8.74 5.53
CA PHE A 512 11.67 -8.48 5.69
C PHE A 512 11.44 -7.05 6.16
N ARG A 513 10.35 -6.42 5.73
CA ARG A 513 9.96 -5.06 6.11
C ARG A 513 8.51 -5.02 6.56
N ALA A 514 8.27 -4.27 7.64
CA ALA A 514 6.92 -3.95 8.06
C ALA A 514 6.21 -3.13 6.97
N HIS A 515 4.96 -3.43 6.73
CA HIS A 515 4.10 -2.69 5.81
C HIS A 515 2.69 -2.62 6.36
N VAL A 516 2.13 -1.43 6.41
CA VAL A 516 0.72 -1.22 6.75
C VAL A 516 0.01 -0.68 5.51
N PRO A 517 -1.04 -1.35 4.99
CA PRO A 517 -1.80 -0.84 3.87
C PRO A 517 -2.36 0.55 4.15
N GLN A 518 -2.22 1.49 3.21
CA GLN A 518 -2.62 2.89 3.40
C GLN A 518 -4.10 3.04 3.75
N GLU A 519 -4.98 2.28 3.11
CA GLU A 519 -6.42 2.30 3.44
C GLU A 519 -6.72 1.89 4.89
N MET A 520 -5.90 1.01 5.47
CA MET A 520 -6.03 0.63 6.88
C MET A 520 -5.65 1.80 7.80
N LEU A 521 -4.58 2.53 7.48
CA LEU A 521 -4.17 3.74 8.21
C LEU A 521 -5.24 4.83 8.12
N ASP A 522 -5.76 5.09 6.92
CA ASP A 522 -6.78 6.12 6.68
C ASP A 522 -8.07 5.87 7.51
N ARG A 523 -8.40 4.62 7.77
CA ARG A 523 -9.60 4.21 8.51
C ARG A 523 -9.40 4.08 10.02
N ALA A 524 -8.17 3.89 10.47
CA ALA A 524 -7.85 3.54 11.85
C ALA A 524 -8.34 4.60 12.86
N SER A 525 -8.11 5.88 12.57
CA SER A 525 -8.52 6.99 13.44
C SER A 525 -10.03 7.04 13.66
N MET A 526 -10.82 6.85 12.58
CA MET A 526 -12.27 6.81 12.68
C MET A 526 -12.76 5.59 13.47
N LEU A 527 -12.15 4.42 13.25
CA LEU A 527 -12.50 3.20 13.99
C LEU A 527 -12.15 3.33 15.48
N ASP A 528 -11.09 4.04 15.82
CA ASP A 528 -10.70 4.30 17.21
C ASP A 528 -11.64 5.28 17.95
N ALA A 529 -12.38 6.11 17.21
CA ALA A 529 -13.44 6.93 17.77
C ALA A 529 -14.70 6.13 18.17
N MET A 530 -14.80 4.86 17.75
CA MET A 530 -15.92 3.95 18.02
C MET A 530 -15.65 3.15 19.31
N GLN A 531 -16.49 3.34 20.32
CA GLN A 531 -16.24 2.81 21.68
C GLN A 531 -16.53 1.31 21.86
N ASN A 532 -17.46 0.75 21.07
CA ASN A 532 -17.93 -0.62 21.26
C ASN A 532 -17.29 -1.62 20.27
N LEU A 533 -16.32 -1.20 19.46
CA LEU A 533 -15.64 -2.09 18.53
C LEU A 533 -14.44 -2.77 19.20
N THR A 534 -14.39 -4.09 19.14
CA THR A 534 -13.18 -4.85 19.52
C THR A 534 -12.04 -4.59 18.53
N LEU A 535 -10.80 -4.82 18.96
CA LEU A 535 -9.63 -4.70 18.07
C LEU A 535 -9.77 -5.57 16.80
N GLN A 536 -10.32 -6.79 16.96
CA GLN A 536 -10.58 -7.68 15.82
C GLN A 536 -11.59 -7.08 14.84
N THR A 537 -12.70 -6.54 15.35
CA THR A 537 -13.72 -5.89 14.51
C THR A 537 -13.17 -4.65 13.81
N LYS A 538 -12.39 -3.82 14.51
CA LYS A 538 -11.69 -2.67 13.91
C LYS A 538 -10.78 -3.11 12.78
N HIS A 539 -9.96 -4.14 12.98
CA HIS A 539 -9.06 -4.67 11.96
C HIS A 539 -9.82 -5.17 10.73
N LEU A 540 -10.89 -5.95 10.91
CA LEU A 540 -11.73 -6.43 9.81
C LEU A 540 -12.39 -5.28 9.03
N LEU A 541 -12.98 -4.30 9.72
CA LEU A 541 -13.60 -3.13 9.09
C LEU A 541 -12.57 -2.24 8.37
N ALA A 542 -11.32 -2.20 8.84
CA ALA A 542 -10.25 -1.49 8.16
C ALA A 542 -9.83 -2.17 6.85
N MET A 543 -9.93 -3.50 6.76
CA MET A 543 -9.52 -4.29 5.60
C MET A 543 -10.60 -4.47 4.52
N VAL A 544 -11.85 -4.01 4.74
CA VAL A 544 -12.94 -4.23 3.78
C VAL A 544 -12.58 -3.66 2.39
N PRO A 545 -12.81 -4.40 1.29
CA PRO A 545 -12.44 -3.99 -0.06
C PRO A 545 -13.45 -2.97 -0.63
N LEU A 546 -13.57 -1.82 -0.01
CA LEU A 546 -14.46 -0.73 -0.40
C LEU A 546 -13.68 0.59 -0.31
N SER A 547 -13.53 1.32 -1.41
CA SER A 547 -12.72 2.54 -1.43
C SER A 547 -13.29 3.62 -0.50
N SER A 548 -12.48 4.04 0.48
CA SER A 548 -12.83 5.15 1.39
C SER A 548 -12.74 6.53 0.72
N GLN A 549 -11.98 6.64 -0.36
CA GLN A 549 -11.78 7.89 -1.09
C GLN A 549 -12.95 8.24 -2.04
N HIS A 550 -13.78 7.26 -2.38
CA HIS A 550 -14.98 7.51 -3.19
C HIS A 550 -16.12 7.97 -2.28
N GLU A 551 -16.71 9.14 -2.54
CA GLU A 551 -17.70 9.80 -1.67
C GLU A 551 -18.84 8.86 -1.24
N VAL A 552 -19.50 8.19 -2.19
CA VAL A 552 -20.64 7.30 -1.90
C VAL A 552 -20.18 6.03 -1.17
N LEU A 553 -19.09 5.40 -1.60
CA LEU A 553 -18.58 4.17 -0.99
C LEU A 553 -18.03 4.42 0.41
N GLY A 554 -17.32 5.53 0.61
CA GLY A 554 -16.85 5.98 1.92
C GLY A 554 -18.01 6.30 2.88
N ALA A 555 -19.08 6.95 2.39
CA ALA A 555 -20.27 7.18 3.19
C ALA A 555 -20.97 5.86 3.59
N THR A 556 -21.05 4.90 2.67
CA THR A 556 -21.61 3.56 2.94
C THR A 556 -20.79 2.85 4.04
N TRP A 557 -19.46 2.81 3.90
CA TRP A 557 -18.58 2.22 4.90
C TRP A 557 -18.75 2.90 6.28
N THR A 558 -18.82 4.23 6.30
CA THR A 558 -19.03 5.00 7.53
C THR A 558 -20.35 4.66 8.21
N ASP A 559 -21.45 4.50 7.45
CA ASP A 559 -22.74 4.09 7.98
C ASP A 559 -22.68 2.67 8.57
N TRP A 560 -22.05 1.73 7.87
CA TRP A 560 -21.88 0.36 8.35
C TRP A 560 -21.09 0.33 9.67
N VAL A 561 -19.97 1.03 9.76
CA VAL A 561 -19.17 1.14 10.98
C VAL A 561 -20.01 1.66 12.15
N ARG A 562 -20.84 2.71 11.92
CA ARG A 562 -21.72 3.25 12.97
C ARG A 562 -22.80 2.27 13.42
N LYS A 563 -23.38 1.49 12.50
CA LYS A 563 -24.36 0.45 12.82
C LYS A 563 -23.72 -0.65 13.64
N VAL A 564 -22.57 -1.18 13.20
CA VAL A 564 -21.82 -2.21 13.96
C VAL A 564 -21.44 -1.70 15.36
N ASN A 565 -20.97 -0.46 15.49
CA ASN A 565 -20.65 0.13 16.79
C ASN A 565 -21.86 0.26 17.73
N ARG A 566 -23.08 0.32 17.19
CA ARG A 566 -24.34 0.39 17.96
C ARG A 566 -24.99 -0.97 18.14
N ASP A 567 -24.34 -2.03 17.72
CA ASP A 567 -24.89 -3.40 17.69
C ASP A 567 -26.22 -3.48 16.91
N VAL A 568 -26.31 -2.70 15.82
CA VAL A 568 -27.45 -2.71 14.90
C VAL A 568 -27.06 -3.48 13.65
N PRO A 569 -27.80 -4.53 13.28
CA PRO A 569 -27.55 -5.26 12.04
C PRO A 569 -27.60 -4.35 10.82
N VAL A 570 -26.66 -4.54 9.90
CA VAL A 570 -26.59 -3.82 8.65
C VAL A 570 -27.47 -4.52 7.63
N GLY A 571 -28.53 -3.86 7.19
CA GLY A 571 -29.38 -4.34 6.09
C GLY A 571 -28.87 -3.88 4.73
N LEU A 572 -29.69 -4.04 3.69
CA LEU A 572 -29.35 -3.71 2.29
C LEU A 572 -29.93 -2.34 1.85
N GLU A 573 -30.28 -1.45 2.78
CA GLU A 573 -30.88 -0.14 2.52
C GLU A 573 -29.93 0.84 1.81
N PHE A 574 -28.64 0.52 1.74
CA PHE A 574 -27.66 1.27 0.96
C PHE A 574 -27.89 1.15 -0.55
N LEU A 575 -28.56 0.09 -1.00
CA LEU A 575 -29.00 -0.06 -2.40
C LEU A 575 -30.17 0.86 -2.69
N ARG A 576 -29.92 1.89 -3.48
CA ARG A 576 -30.95 2.88 -3.84
C ARG A 576 -31.40 2.71 -5.28
N GLY A 577 -32.71 2.52 -5.49
CA GLY A 577 -33.33 2.35 -6.80
C GLY A 577 -33.39 0.91 -7.27
N HIS A 578 -33.75 0.71 -8.54
CA HIS A 578 -33.87 -0.60 -9.16
C HIS A 578 -32.80 -0.77 -10.23
N PRO A 579 -32.21 -1.97 -10.41
CA PRO A 579 -31.18 -2.25 -11.41
C PRO A 579 -31.59 -1.79 -12.82
N GLU A 580 -32.82 -2.06 -13.23
CA GLU A 580 -33.35 -1.77 -14.58
C GLU A 580 -33.28 -0.28 -14.97
N ASN A 581 -33.35 0.62 -13.98
CA ASN A 581 -33.40 2.07 -14.20
C ASN A 581 -32.14 2.78 -13.72
N ALA A 582 -31.14 2.04 -13.23
CA ALA A 582 -29.94 2.61 -12.67
C ALA A 582 -29.00 3.14 -13.77
N ALA A 583 -28.42 4.31 -13.56
CA ALA A 583 -27.31 4.76 -14.40
C ALA A 583 -26.08 3.87 -14.16
N LEU A 584 -25.18 3.76 -15.14
CA LEU A 584 -24.00 2.91 -15.08
C LEU A 584 -23.18 3.10 -13.78
N ASP A 585 -22.92 4.35 -13.40
CA ASP A 585 -22.16 4.66 -12.18
C ASP A 585 -22.83 4.11 -10.92
N LYS A 586 -24.16 4.20 -10.84
CA LYS A 586 -24.93 3.66 -9.70
C LYS A 586 -24.94 2.14 -9.69
N ALA A 587 -25.06 1.51 -10.86
CA ALA A 587 -25.02 0.06 -10.96
C ALA A 587 -23.64 -0.49 -10.56
N GLU A 588 -22.54 0.13 -11.01
CA GLU A 588 -21.19 -0.24 -10.61
C GLU A 588 -20.97 -0.10 -9.09
N MET A 589 -21.43 1.01 -8.50
CA MET A 589 -21.33 1.20 -7.05
C MET A 589 -22.15 0.17 -6.27
N ALA A 590 -23.37 -0.14 -6.71
CA ALA A 590 -24.21 -1.14 -6.07
C ALA A 590 -23.52 -2.53 -6.07
N VAL A 591 -22.91 -2.91 -7.19
CA VAL A 591 -22.12 -4.15 -7.29
C VAL A 591 -20.94 -4.16 -6.31
N GLN A 592 -20.19 -3.04 -6.20
CA GLN A 592 -19.07 -2.96 -5.26
C GLN A 592 -19.54 -3.01 -3.79
N GLN A 593 -20.64 -2.33 -3.47
CA GLN A 593 -21.25 -2.36 -2.13
C GLN A 593 -21.73 -3.77 -1.77
N LEU A 594 -22.40 -4.47 -2.68
CA LEU A 594 -22.85 -5.85 -2.46
C LEU A 594 -21.66 -6.79 -2.23
N TRP A 595 -20.59 -6.66 -3.00
CA TRP A 595 -19.39 -7.47 -2.80
C TRP A 595 -18.73 -7.20 -1.44
N ALA A 596 -18.60 -5.92 -1.04
CA ALA A 596 -18.06 -5.56 0.27
C ALA A 596 -18.97 -6.06 1.42
N TYR A 597 -20.28 -6.01 1.23
CA TYR A 597 -21.25 -6.57 2.17
C TYR A 597 -21.06 -8.08 2.34
N LEU A 598 -20.95 -8.83 1.24
CA LEU A 598 -20.69 -10.27 1.25
C LEU A 598 -19.35 -10.59 1.91
N TRP A 599 -18.32 -9.78 1.68
CA TRP A 599 -17.03 -9.93 2.32
C TRP A 599 -17.13 -9.82 3.85
N LEU A 600 -17.92 -8.85 4.36
CA LEU A 600 -18.18 -8.67 5.78
C LEU A 600 -19.10 -9.74 6.36
N SER A 601 -20.13 -10.18 5.62
CA SER A 601 -21.07 -11.19 6.09
C SER A 601 -20.42 -12.54 6.43
N TYR A 602 -19.35 -12.91 5.73
CA TYR A 602 -18.59 -14.12 6.06
C TYR A 602 -17.72 -13.99 7.32
N ARG A 603 -17.43 -12.78 7.75
CA ARG A 603 -16.50 -12.48 8.87
C ARG A 603 -17.21 -11.96 10.11
N LEU A 604 -18.32 -11.26 9.90
CA LEU A 604 -19.17 -10.65 10.92
C LEU A 604 -20.65 -10.99 10.62
N PRO A 605 -21.04 -12.29 10.64
CA PRO A 605 -22.38 -12.72 10.21
C PRO A 605 -23.51 -12.10 11.03
N ASP A 606 -23.32 -11.88 12.33
CA ASP A 606 -24.32 -11.27 13.19
C ASP A 606 -24.56 -9.79 12.84
N SER A 607 -23.50 -9.09 12.43
CA SER A 607 -23.61 -7.68 12.01
C SER A 607 -24.09 -7.51 10.56
N PHE A 608 -23.85 -8.51 9.68
CA PHE A 608 -24.21 -8.51 8.26
C PHE A 608 -25.02 -9.77 7.92
N PRO A 609 -26.28 -9.90 8.40
CA PRO A 609 -27.02 -11.17 8.36
C PRO A 609 -27.62 -11.53 7.00
N MET A 610 -27.73 -10.58 6.04
CA MET A 610 -28.46 -10.76 4.77
C MET A 610 -27.55 -11.23 3.63
N ALA A 611 -26.70 -12.23 3.86
CA ALA A 611 -25.75 -12.71 2.86
C ALA A 611 -26.43 -13.36 1.63
N GLU A 612 -27.53 -14.09 1.84
CA GLU A 612 -28.26 -14.75 0.76
C GLU A 612 -29.00 -13.71 -0.11
N ASP A 613 -29.72 -12.78 0.52
CA ASP A 613 -30.39 -11.69 -0.18
C ASP A 613 -29.40 -10.82 -0.97
N ALA A 614 -28.24 -10.50 -0.39
CA ALA A 614 -27.19 -9.76 -1.07
C ALA A 614 -26.66 -10.51 -2.31
N ARG A 615 -26.57 -11.84 -2.24
CA ARG A 615 -26.13 -12.67 -3.36
C ARG A 615 -27.18 -12.74 -4.46
N GLU A 616 -28.46 -12.84 -4.09
CA GLU A 616 -29.58 -12.82 -5.05
C GLU A 616 -29.69 -11.47 -5.76
N LEU A 617 -29.44 -10.36 -5.06
CA LEU A 617 -29.48 -9.02 -5.63
C LEU A 617 -28.25 -8.71 -6.50
N LEU A 618 -27.15 -9.40 -6.33
CA LEU A 618 -25.92 -9.14 -7.08
C LEU A 618 -26.09 -9.34 -8.59
N GLU A 619 -26.72 -10.44 -9.01
CA GLU A 619 -26.89 -10.77 -10.43
C GLU A 619 -27.69 -9.71 -11.21
N PRO A 620 -28.85 -9.22 -10.75
CA PRO A 620 -29.56 -8.12 -11.41
C PRO A 620 -28.73 -6.83 -11.57
N TRP A 621 -27.91 -6.48 -10.57
CA TRP A 621 -27.04 -5.30 -10.67
C TRP A 621 -25.86 -5.51 -11.62
N VAL A 622 -25.30 -6.72 -11.66
CA VAL A 622 -24.27 -7.10 -12.64
C VAL A 622 -24.84 -7.05 -14.05
N GLU A 623 -26.08 -7.55 -14.26
CA GLU A 623 -26.77 -7.47 -15.55
C GLU A 623 -27.04 -6.03 -15.99
N ALA A 624 -27.42 -5.14 -15.06
CA ALA A 624 -27.61 -3.72 -15.35
C ALA A 624 -26.31 -3.06 -15.86
N VAL A 625 -25.15 -3.38 -15.27
CA VAL A 625 -23.85 -2.92 -15.75
C VAL A 625 -23.58 -3.45 -17.17
N ASP A 626 -23.79 -4.75 -17.39
CA ASP A 626 -23.58 -5.41 -18.68
C ASP A 626 -24.45 -4.80 -19.79
N LEU A 627 -25.74 -4.56 -19.53
CA LEU A 627 -26.65 -3.90 -20.46
C LEU A 627 -26.17 -2.50 -20.84
N HIS A 628 -25.66 -1.73 -19.91
CA HIS A 628 -25.07 -0.42 -20.20
C HIS A 628 -23.81 -0.52 -21.07
N LEU A 629 -23.00 -1.54 -20.88
CA LEU A 629 -21.80 -1.76 -21.70
C LEU A 629 -22.14 -2.21 -23.12
N ARG A 630 -23.19 -3.01 -23.28
CA ARG A 630 -23.72 -3.44 -24.58
C ARG A 630 -24.52 -2.36 -25.29
N GLY A 631 -25.05 -1.39 -24.57
CA GLY A 631 -26.04 -0.44 -25.06
C GLY A 631 -25.60 0.32 -26.31
N HIS A 632 -26.55 0.53 -27.20
CA HIS A 632 -26.39 1.33 -28.40
C HIS A 632 -26.05 2.78 -28.02
N ALA A 633 -25.18 3.43 -28.78
CA ALA A 633 -24.93 4.86 -28.66
C ALA A 633 -26.26 5.61 -28.51
N ARG A 634 -26.47 6.32 -27.39
CA ARG A 634 -27.66 7.13 -27.20
C ARG A 634 -27.84 8.03 -28.43
N GLN A 635 -28.88 7.79 -29.22
CA GLN A 635 -29.32 8.71 -30.26
C GLN A 635 -29.62 10.05 -29.59
N GLY A 636 -28.71 11.03 -29.69
CA GLY A 636 -28.97 12.33 -29.11
C GLY A 636 -27.79 13.22 -28.75
N ALA A 637 -26.61 12.90 -29.16
CA ALA A 637 -25.52 13.88 -29.14
C ALA A 637 -24.85 13.86 -30.51
N ALA A 638 -25.34 14.73 -31.42
CA ALA A 638 -24.53 15.21 -32.53
C ALA A 638 -23.30 15.90 -31.94
N ARG A 639 -22.33 15.11 -31.50
CA ARG A 639 -21.02 15.57 -31.06
C ARG A 639 -20.23 15.91 -32.32
N THR A 640 -19.87 17.17 -32.44
CA THR A 640 -18.93 17.75 -33.36
C THR A 640 -17.90 16.73 -33.84
N ALA A 641 -18.12 16.23 -35.05
CA ALA A 641 -17.15 15.43 -35.78
C ALA A 641 -15.87 16.25 -35.90
N GLY A 642 -14.85 15.93 -35.10
CA GLY A 642 -13.57 16.61 -35.20
C GLY A 642 -12.60 16.49 -34.05
N LYS A 643 -12.96 15.99 -32.87
CA LYS A 643 -12.01 15.84 -31.75
C LYS A 643 -12.18 14.47 -31.10
N ALA A 644 -11.09 13.68 -31.11
CA ALA A 644 -11.01 12.44 -30.32
C ALA A 644 -10.92 12.79 -28.82
N ALA A 645 -12.05 12.89 -28.14
CA ALA A 645 -12.14 13.37 -26.77
C ALA A 645 -11.47 12.41 -25.73
N TRP A 646 -11.21 11.17 -26.14
CA TRP A 646 -10.51 10.14 -25.35
C TRP A 646 -8.99 10.23 -25.49
N TYR A 647 -8.46 10.97 -26.49
CA TYR A 647 -7.04 11.11 -26.71
C TYR A 647 -6.46 12.33 -25.99
N ARG A 648 -5.38 12.14 -25.28
CA ARG A 648 -4.54 13.20 -24.72
C ARG A 648 -3.09 12.94 -25.20
N PRO A 649 -2.51 13.87 -25.98
CA PRO A 649 -1.12 13.71 -26.42
C PRO A 649 -0.17 13.64 -25.21
N ALA A 650 0.88 12.83 -25.34
CA ALA A 650 1.93 12.80 -24.34
C ALA A 650 2.54 14.21 -24.17
N PRO A 651 2.89 14.64 -22.95
CA PRO A 651 3.55 15.92 -22.75
C PRO A 651 4.89 15.96 -23.49
N VAL A 652 4.99 16.87 -24.47
CA VAL A 652 6.24 17.09 -25.21
C VAL A 652 7.25 17.69 -24.26
N ARG A 653 8.24 16.91 -23.79
CA ARG A 653 9.43 17.48 -23.15
C ARG A 653 10.15 18.34 -24.17
N ARG A 654 9.98 19.66 -24.10
CA ARG A 654 10.93 20.57 -24.75
C ARG A 654 12.28 20.33 -24.08
N ARG A 655 13.25 19.81 -24.86
CA ARG A 655 14.65 19.84 -24.47
C ARG A 655 15.05 21.32 -24.33
N PHE A 656 15.33 21.76 -23.12
CA PHE A 656 16.15 22.93 -22.86
C PHE A 656 17.60 22.48 -22.73
#